data_ce0de8847485cd6f25bfdbdf2d37479e
#
_entry.id   ce0de8847485cd6f25bfdbdf2d37479e
#
_cell.length_a   1.000
_cell.length_b   1.000
_cell.length_c   1.000
_cell.angle_alpha   90.00
_cell.angle_beta   90.00
_cell.angle_gamma   90.00
#
_symmetry.space_group_name_H-M   'P 1'
#
loop_
_entity.id
_entity.type
_entity.pdbx_description
1 polymer ?
#
loop_
_entity_poly.entity_id
_entity_poly.type
_entity_poly.pdbx_seq_one_letter_code
_entity_poly.pdbx_strand_id
1 'polypeptide(L)'
;MVRTRSLRLALVIVLSSFMFALPALAAPQRAGMDSILQRLAQGKGVGLDNHGQRVKIERAELRHYARSFVIDAESERPTAGVRLQLDAGARARLESMGIKTYGNLRGFASAVIPIDRLAEVSEVIGVERMQLRAIPQLELNVSVPAIGADVAWNDYNARGQDTILGIVDSGTDVTHEDFIKPDGTTRFHMVWYQDDRCIGTPPPAPYDFGCLFTEGDINDHIDGIATIDFPDSDGHGTHVMGTAAGDGSATGLGQPAFQYVGPANEAGLITVKVFPEPGLPGSCTTCFETSLAIEFIADMAASLGMPYAINLSLGSSFGSHDGFDVDELTIDSVTGPGIPGGVVVKSAGNNRGIGLHESGTVAQGATNSHTFTVPTYTANPGTFNDIHAFSLWYQGGDSLTVTISDPTTGCPGANSFTCSTGDDFGGVSTSSGAIICDAPGGLAANGDHVMELELDDQIGPTPCRGVWTVQVTGDTITQGGHYDFYAWYSVLGTAGLSADWDTPDPSQVISIPGTANHTTTVGAYKTKQTWTNIDGDPFQWVDAGLVNDIASFSSPGPTRDGRLKPEITAPGMGIVSALSGDVPASEVGVGGASRPLVQQDGVHWILLGTSFSAPHVTGAFAQMLGVNPNLDAVQLRTLLTSTASTDAFTEAGAPTPNNDWGYGKVDVPAAFEALIKRIPDLTMAMDATGGMWTGISTATTYNVYRADVAALDGTFFGTCLHSGLPTPDFPDIASPALGAAFAYHVTGVKDGIEGLIRINPDGTGVLPSNPCP
;
A
#
# COMPACT_ATOMS: atom_id res chain seq x y z
N MET A 1 -44.21 -31.02 89.53
CA MET A 1 -44.20 -31.91 88.38
C MET A 1 -44.60 -31.10 87.15
N VAL A 2 -43.70 -30.87 86.33
CA VAL A 2 -43.79 -30.71 84.91
C VAL A 2 -42.40 -30.18 84.43
N ARG A 3 -41.78 -30.95 83.61
CA ARG A 3 -40.44 -30.66 83.05
C ARG A 3 -40.50 -29.56 82.01
N THR A 4 -39.79 -28.48 82.24
CA THR A 4 -39.46 -27.48 81.27
C THR A 4 -38.37 -27.99 80.34
N ARG A 5 -38.72 -28.20 79.07
CA ARG A 5 -37.74 -28.38 78.01
C ARG A 5 -37.42 -27.02 77.43
N SER A 6 -36.18 -26.58 77.60
CA SER A 6 -35.58 -25.43 77.02
C SER A 6 -35.40 -25.62 75.50
N LEU A 7 -36.13 -24.81 74.72
CA LEU A 7 -35.94 -24.70 73.27
C LEU A 7 -34.71 -23.80 73.06
N ARG A 8 -33.61 -24.36 72.59
CA ARG A 8 -32.51 -23.54 72.08
C ARG A 8 -32.90 -23.06 70.68
N LEU A 9 -33.21 -21.80 70.53
CA LEU A 9 -33.38 -21.12 69.26
C LEU A 9 -32.00 -20.96 68.65
N ALA A 10 -31.66 -21.76 67.65
CA ALA A 10 -30.47 -21.57 66.87
C ALA A 10 -30.74 -20.35 65.93
N LEU A 11 -30.18 -19.21 66.24
CA LEU A 11 -30.14 -18.01 65.39
C LEU A 11 -29.16 -18.35 64.22
N VAL A 12 -29.67 -18.81 63.10
CA VAL A 12 -28.92 -18.87 61.88
C VAL A 12 -28.76 -17.45 61.39
N ILE A 13 -27.64 -16.82 61.68
CA ILE A 13 -27.21 -15.61 61.04
C ILE A 13 -26.80 -16.00 59.62
N VAL A 14 -27.71 -15.78 58.68
CA VAL A 14 -27.34 -15.75 57.25
C VAL A 14 -26.53 -14.47 57.06
N LEU A 15 -25.23 -14.59 57.21
CA LEU A 15 -24.28 -13.62 56.67
C LEU A 15 -24.40 -13.76 55.15
N SER A 16 -25.25 -12.95 54.55
CA SER A 16 -25.17 -12.62 53.14
C SER A 16 -23.82 -11.92 52.94
N SER A 17 -22.81 -12.73 52.64
CA SER A 17 -21.54 -12.26 52.11
C SER A 17 -21.88 -11.57 50.79
N PHE A 18 -22.13 -10.27 50.81
CA PHE A 18 -21.86 -9.42 49.66
C PHE A 18 -20.35 -9.48 49.42
N MET A 19 -19.89 -10.53 48.77
CA MET A 19 -18.68 -10.46 47.99
C MET A 19 -18.94 -9.38 46.94
N PHE A 20 -18.42 -8.19 47.20
CA PHE A 20 -18.02 -7.31 46.13
C PHE A 20 -17.04 -8.14 45.29
N ALA A 21 -17.49 -8.73 44.21
CA ALA A 21 -16.63 -9.17 43.17
C ALA A 21 -15.92 -7.88 42.70
N LEU A 22 -14.71 -7.67 43.18
CA LEU A 22 -13.74 -6.84 42.50
C LEU A 22 -13.80 -7.38 41.06
N PRO A 23 -13.99 -6.53 40.04
CA PRO A 23 -13.83 -7.01 38.69
C PRO A 23 -12.47 -7.69 38.65
N ALA A 24 -12.46 -8.96 38.31
CA ALA A 24 -11.23 -9.64 38.02
C ALA A 24 -10.52 -8.71 37.02
N LEU A 25 -9.36 -8.19 37.42
CA LEU A 25 -8.47 -7.54 36.49
C LEU A 25 -8.34 -8.58 35.38
N ALA A 26 -8.94 -8.30 34.24
CA ALA A 26 -8.76 -9.12 33.06
C ALA A 26 -7.25 -9.32 32.92
N ALA A 27 -6.82 -10.56 32.79
CA ALA A 27 -5.44 -10.83 32.51
C ALA A 27 -5.04 -9.92 31.33
N PRO A 28 -3.87 -9.27 31.37
CA PRO A 28 -3.47 -8.39 30.29
C PRO A 28 -3.64 -9.15 28.99
N GLN A 29 -4.49 -8.64 28.11
CA GLN A 29 -4.72 -9.24 26.82
C GLN A 29 -3.41 -9.07 26.07
N ARG A 30 -2.77 -10.17 25.69
CA ARG A 30 -1.56 -10.10 24.88
C ARG A 30 -1.88 -9.40 23.58
N ALA A 31 -0.98 -8.55 23.11
CA ALA A 31 -1.08 -7.95 21.80
C ALA A 31 -1.23 -9.06 20.75
N GLY A 32 -2.10 -8.86 19.74
CA GLY A 32 -2.11 -9.71 18.57
C GLY A 32 -0.73 -9.60 17.88
N MET A 33 0.00 -10.69 17.80
CA MET A 33 1.26 -10.78 17.06
C MET A 33 1.08 -11.65 15.81
N ASP A 34 1.75 -11.30 14.72
CA ASP A 34 1.88 -12.25 13.59
C ASP A 34 2.65 -13.51 14.04
N SER A 35 2.50 -14.57 13.28
CA SER A 35 3.01 -15.91 13.63
C SER A 35 4.53 -15.96 13.75
N ILE A 36 5.25 -15.28 12.84
CA ILE A 36 6.72 -15.23 12.87
C ILE A 36 7.18 -14.45 14.10
N LEU A 37 6.56 -13.31 14.39
CA LEU A 37 6.88 -12.52 15.57
C LEU A 37 6.57 -13.27 16.86
N GLN A 38 5.49 -14.06 16.91
CA GLN A 38 5.18 -14.95 18.04
C GLN A 38 6.27 -16.00 18.23
N ARG A 39 6.75 -16.60 17.16
CA ARG A 39 7.85 -17.55 17.15
C ARG A 39 9.13 -16.94 17.74
N LEU A 40 9.51 -15.79 17.24
CA LEU A 40 10.66 -15.04 17.74
C LEU A 40 10.49 -14.68 19.24
N ALA A 41 9.31 -14.21 19.63
CA ALA A 41 9.00 -13.83 21.00
C ALA A 41 9.03 -15.00 22.00
N GLN A 42 8.69 -16.21 21.55
CA GLN A 42 8.69 -17.41 22.38
C GLN A 42 10.11 -18.00 22.54
N GLY A 43 11.10 -17.49 21.82
CA GLY A 43 12.45 -18.05 21.81
C GLY A 43 12.49 -19.48 21.26
N LYS A 44 11.50 -19.85 20.46
CA LYS A 44 11.35 -21.20 19.91
C LYS A 44 12.09 -21.25 18.57
N GLY A 45 13.30 -21.78 18.58
CA GLY A 45 14.00 -22.18 17.37
C GLY A 45 13.40 -23.43 16.75
N VAL A 46 13.72 -23.68 15.51
CA VAL A 46 13.39 -24.92 14.83
C VAL A 46 14.29 -26.02 15.35
N GLY A 47 13.70 -27.09 15.75
CA GLY A 47 14.36 -28.32 16.11
C GLY A 47 14.29 -28.69 17.57
N LEU A 48 14.15 -29.99 17.77
CA LEU A 48 14.38 -30.62 19.03
C LEU A 48 15.82 -31.11 19.01
N ASP A 49 16.56 -30.92 20.10
CA ASP A 49 17.85 -31.58 20.28
C ASP A 49 17.68 -33.11 20.37
N ASN A 50 18.76 -33.84 20.38
CA ASN A 50 18.75 -35.30 20.48
C ASN A 50 18.03 -35.83 21.74
N HIS A 51 17.51 -34.95 22.60
CA HIS A 51 16.79 -35.25 23.84
C HIS A 51 15.35 -34.73 23.83
N GLY A 52 14.86 -34.24 22.67
CA GLY A 52 13.51 -33.70 22.54
C GLY A 52 13.30 -32.34 23.24
N GLN A 53 14.38 -31.60 23.54
CA GLN A 53 14.28 -30.25 24.08
C GLN A 53 14.36 -29.20 22.96
N ARG A 54 13.52 -28.17 23.05
CA ARG A 54 13.46 -27.08 22.05
C ARG A 54 14.78 -26.32 22.04
N VAL A 55 15.36 -26.18 20.86
CA VAL A 55 16.61 -25.43 20.64
C VAL A 55 16.34 -23.95 20.70
N LYS A 56 17.26 -23.19 21.27
CA LYS A 56 17.24 -21.73 21.29
C LYS A 56 17.39 -21.19 19.87
N ILE A 57 16.66 -20.12 19.52
CA ILE A 57 16.78 -19.48 18.21
C ILE A 57 18.26 -19.19 17.92
N GLU A 58 18.77 -19.77 16.85
CA GLU A 58 20.16 -19.57 16.43
C GLU A 58 20.26 -18.38 15.45
N ARG A 59 21.47 -17.77 15.37
CA ARG A 59 21.72 -16.66 14.45
C ARG A 59 21.45 -17.01 12.99
N ALA A 60 21.60 -18.27 12.62
CA ALA A 60 21.31 -18.73 11.27
C ALA A 60 19.80 -18.59 10.92
N GLU A 61 18.92 -18.91 11.86
CA GLU A 61 17.47 -18.71 11.70
C GLU A 61 17.11 -17.24 11.58
N LEU A 62 17.74 -16.38 12.39
CA LEU A 62 17.52 -14.93 12.30
C LEU A 62 17.99 -14.37 10.95
N ARG A 63 19.08 -14.85 10.39
CA ARG A 63 19.54 -14.48 9.03
C ARG A 63 18.54 -14.91 7.96
N HIS A 64 17.85 -16.00 8.17
CA HIS A 64 16.80 -16.43 7.27
C HIS A 64 15.67 -15.41 7.22
N TYR A 65 15.10 -15.08 8.37
CA TYR A 65 14.03 -14.07 8.43
C TYR A 65 14.52 -12.68 8.01
N ALA A 66 15.78 -12.33 8.22
CA ALA A 66 16.37 -11.06 7.78
C ALA A 66 16.38 -10.86 6.25
N ARG A 67 16.04 -11.87 5.46
CA ARG A 67 15.88 -11.74 3.99
C ARG A 67 14.52 -11.20 3.58
N SER A 68 13.51 -11.41 4.41
CA SER A 68 12.13 -10.99 4.13
C SER A 68 11.62 -9.96 5.14
N PHE A 69 12.30 -9.85 6.28
CA PHE A 69 11.90 -8.98 7.38
C PHE A 69 13.07 -8.19 7.95
N VAL A 70 12.78 -7.05 8.54
CA VAL A 70 13.80 -6.20 9.16
C VAL A 70 14.27 -6.82 10.47
N ILE A 71 15.34 -7.61 10.39
CA ILE A 71 15.96 -8.29 11.53
C ILE A 71 17.47 -8.07 11.48
N ASP A 72 18.04 -7.51 12.56
CA ASP A 72 19.49 -7.49 12.77
C ASP A 72 19.93 -8.79 13.46
N ALA A 73 20.31 -9.76 12.65
CA ALA A 73 20.77 -11.08 13.09
C ALA A 73 22.24 -11.09 13.57
N GLU A 74 23.03 -10.09 13.20
CA GLU A 74 24.48 -10.08 13.42
C GLU A 74 24.91 -9.38 14.73
N SER A 75 24.05 -8.54 15.30
CA SER A 75 24.36 -7.84 16.55
C SER A 75 24.58 -8.81 17.72
N GLU A 76 25.29 -8.36 18.74
CA GLU A 76 25.45 -9.15 19.98
C GLU A 76 24.11 -9.46 20.64
N ARG A 77 23.12 -8.58 20.46
CA ARG A 77 21.76 -8.74 20.92
C ARG A 77 20.83 -8.53 19.73
N PRO A 78 20.44 -9.59 19.04
CA PRO A 78 19.60 -9.49 17.84
C PRO A 78 18.32 -8.72 18.06
N THR A 79 17.93 -7.91 17.06
CA THR A 79 16.72 -7.07 17.11
C THR A 79 15.82 -7.36 15.93
N ALA A 80 14.50 -7.08 16.11
CA ALA A 80 13.51 -7.12 15.04
C ALA A 80 12.85 -5.74 14.88
N GLY A 81 12.68 -5.30 13.66
CA GLY A 81 11.83 -4.17 13.30
C GLY A 81 10.36 -4.56 13.40
N VAL A 82 9.58 -3.84 14.19
CA VAL A 82 8.19 -4.19 14.51
C VAL A 82 7.30 -2.98 14.30
N ARG A 83 6.14 -3.19 13.67
CA ARG A 83 5.01 -2.28 13.66
C ARG A 83 4.16 -2.50 14.90
N LEU A 84 3.71 -1.45 15.51
CA LEU A 84 2.91 -1.47 16.72
C LEU A 84 1.61 -0.69 16.51
N GLN A 85 0.50 -1.26 16.91
CA GLN A 85 -0.74 -0.51 17.14
C GLN A 85 -0.86 -0.22 18.64
N LEU A 86 -1.00 1.05 19.00
CA LEU A 86 -0.84 1.54 20.37
C LEU A 86 -2.02 2.40 20.83
N ASP A 87 -2.45 2.23 22.08
CA ASP A 87 -3.30 3.23 22.73
C ASP A 87 -2.48 4.48 23.15
N ALA A 88 -3.18 5.55 23.53
CA ALA A 88 -2.57 6.83 23.88
C ALA A 88 -1.58 6.79 25.06
N GLY A 89 -1.53 5.71 25.82
CA GLY A 89 -0.63 5.55 26.98
C GLY A 89 0.50 4.55 26.78
N ALA A 90 0.41 3.71 25.76
CA ALA A 90 1.35 2.61 25.54
C ALA A 90 2.76 3.09 25.22
N ARG A 91 2.89 4.15 24.43
CA ARG A 91 4.18 4.75 24.07
C ARG A 91 5.03 5.09 25.30
N ALA A 92 4.47 5.83 26.23
CA ALA A 92 5.19 6.23 27.45
C ALA A 92 5.62 5.01 28.29
N ARG A 93 4.82 3.93 28.27
CA ARG A 93 5.17 2.67 28.96
C ARG A 93 6.35 1.98 28.27
N LEU A 94 6.32 1.89 26.92
CA LEU A 94 7.42 1.32 26.13
C LEU A 94 8.72 2.11 26.31
N GLU A 95 8.65 3.43 26.28
CA GLU A 95 9.80 4.32 26.50
C GLU A 95 10.37 4.16 27.92
N SER A 96 9.52 4.01 28.92
CA SER A 96 9.98 3.72 30.30
C SER A 96 10.70 2.38 30.45
N MET A 97 10.43 1.45 29.53
CA MET A 97 11.12 0.17 29.40
C MET A 97 12.41 0.25 28.56
N GLY A 98 12.72 1.43 28.01
CA GLY A 98 13.86 1.65 27.11
C GLY A 98 13.62 1.15 25.69
N ILE A 99 12.36 0.93 25.29
CA ILE A 99 11.98 0.65 23.89
C ILE A 99 11.66 2.00 23.23
N LYS A 100 12.52 2.42 22.30
CA LYS A 100 12.28 3.62 21.50
C LYS A 100 11.22 3.31 20.45
N THR A 101 10.22 4.18 20.35
CA THR A 101 9.17 4.09 19.32
C THR A 101 9.24 5.29 18.39
N TYR A 102 8.98 5.09 17.11
CA TYR A 102 8.99 6.10 16.06
C TYR A 102 7.58 6.24 15.49
N GLY A 103 7.16 7.46 15.14
CA GLY A 103 5.80 7.72 14.68
C GLY A 103 4.79 7.76 15.83
N ASN A 104 3.57 7.35 15.62
CA ASN A 104 2.41 7.32 16.55
C ASN A 104 1.47 8.53 16.43
N LEU A 105 1.22 9.00 15.23
CA LEU A 105 0.26 10.10 15.02
C LEU A 105 -1.19 9.61 14.94
N ARG A 106 -1.40 8.36 14.55
CA ARG A 106 -2.74 7.76 14.32
C ARG A 106 -2.93 6.43 15.05
N GLY A 107 -2.20 6.23 16.15
CA GLY A 107 -2.26 4.98 16.92
C GLY A 107 -1.29 3.91 16.43
N PHE A 108 -0.47 4.19 15.41
CA PHE A 108 0.56 3.29 14.92
C PHE A 108 1.95 3.84 15.22
N ALA A 109 2.90 2.95 15.51
CA ALA A 109 4.29 3.28 15.71
C ALA A 109 5.19 2.15 15.24
N SER A 110 6.43 2.48 14.88
CA SER A 110 7.47 1.48 14.67
C SER A 110 8.41 1.42 15.84
N ALA A 111 9.02 0.27 16.08
CA ALA A 111 10.07 0.08 17.03
C ALA A 111 11.10 -0.95 16.55
N VAL A 112 12.33 -0.81 16.99
CA VAL A 112 13.34 -1.85 16.89
C VAL A 112 13.45 -2.49 18.27
N ILE A 113 13.08 -3.76 18.37
CA ILE A 113 12.91 -4.46 19.65
C ILE A 113 13.90 -5.62 19.71
N PRO A 114 14.70 -5.71 20.79
CA PRO A 114 15.49 -6.91 21.01
C PRO A 114 14.59 -8.16 21.04
N ILE A 115 14.96 -9.20 20.33
CA ILE A 115 14.14 -10.40 20.14
C ILE A 115 13.78 -11.03 21.49
N ASP A 116 14.71 -11.04 22.44
CA ASP A 116 14.50 -11.54 23.79
C ASP A 116 13.49 -10.73 24.62
N ARG A 117 13.02 -9.57 24.10
CA ARG A 117 12.05 -8.70 24.76
C ARG A 117 10.69 -8.64 24.04
N LEU A 118 10.52 -9.30 22.92
CA LEU A 118 9.27 -9.27 22.15
C LEU A 118 8.07 -9.71 23.00
N ALA A 119 8.21 -10.80 23.74
CA ALA A 119 7.15 -11.29 24.65
C ALA A 119 6.80 -10.27 25.74
N GLU A 120 7.79 -9.61 26.33
CA GLU A 120 7.60 -8.56 27.34
C GLU A 120 6.82 -7.38 26.77
N VAL A 121 7.16 -6.96 25.55
CA VAL A 121 6.50 -5.84 24.87
C VAL A 121 5.04 -6.19 24.51
N SER A 122 4.76 -7.42 24.11
CA SER A 122 3.39 -7.87 23.80
C SER A 122 2.44 -7.86 25.00
N GLU A 123 2.98 -7.85 26.22
CA GLU A 123 2.20 -7.81 27.46
C GLU A 123 2.01 -6.38 28.00
N VAL A 124 2.55 -5.37 27.32
CA VAL A 124 2.39 -3.97 27.72
C VAL A 124 0.95 -3.52 27.50
N ILE A 125 0.31 -3.03 28.55
CA ILE A 125 -1.07 -2.52 28.46
C ILE A 125 -1.13 -1.40 27.42
N GLY A 126 -2.04 -1.54 26.44
CA GLY A 126 -2.23 -0.59 25.36
C GLY A 126 -1.38 -0.87 24.10
N VAL A 127 -0.56 -1.90 24.10
CA VAL A 127 -0.07 -2.50 22.86
C VAL A 127 -1.16 -3.46 22.36
N GLU A 128 -1.82 -3.11 21.28
CA GLU A 128 -2.98 -3.85 20.75
C GLU A 128 -2.55 -4.88 19.70
N ARG A 129 -1.58 -4.51 18.87
CA ARG A 129 -1.04 -5.34 17.80
C ARG A 129 0.46 -5.14 17.64
N MET A 130 1.14 -6.21 17.28
CA MET A 130 2.55 -6.23 16.89
C MET A 130 2.69 -7.02 15.59
N GLN A 131 3.35 -6.45 14.61
CA GLN A 131 3.61 -7.07 13.31
C GLN A 131 5.07 -6.93 12.94
N LEU A 132 5.69 -8.01 12.44
CA LEU A 132 7.04 -7.96 11.90
C LEU A 132 7.06 -7.16 10.61
N ARG A 133 8.04 -6.27 10.47
CA ARG A 133 8.16 -5.41 9.32
C ARG A 133 8.74 -6.17 8.13
N ALA A 134 7.94 -6.35 7.07
CA ALA A 134 8.39 -6.98 5.84
C ALA A 134 9.31 -6.05 5.03
N ILE A 135 10.22 -6.64 4.27
CA ILE A 135 11.02 -5.94 3.25
C ILE A 135 10.15 -5.87 1.98
N PRO A 136 9.75 -4.67 1.53
CA PRO A 136 8.96 -4.55 0.31
C PRO A 136 9.82 -4.86 -0.94
N GLN A 137 9.16 -5.35 -1.99
CA GLN A 137 9.80 -5.61 -3.28
C GLN A 137 9.46 -4.52 -4.29
N LEU A 138 10.40 -4.20 -5.20
CA LEU A 138 10.23 -3.19 -6.23
C LEU A 138 9.42 -3.70 -7.41
N GLU A 139 8.58 -2.84 -8.00
CA GLU A 139 7.69 -3.12 -9.13
C GLU A 139 7.80 -2.00 -10.18
N LEU A 140 7.60 -2.25 -11.51
CA LEU A 140 8.04 -1.34 -12.59
C LEU A 140 7.01 -0.95 -13.69
N ASN A 141 6.83 0.29 -14.09
CA ASN A 141 6.66 1.14 -15.29
C ASN A 141 5.41 1.82 -15.91
N VAL A 142 5.31 2.98 -16.69
CA VAL A 142 4.80 3.87 -17.50
C VAL A 142 4.31 4.69 -18.62
N SER A 143 3.58 5.63 -19.13
CA SER A 143 3.55 6.65 -20.24
C SER A 143 2.36 7.65 -20.28
N VAL A 144 2.63 8.97 -20.36
CA VAL A 144 1.69 10.08 -20.08
C VAL A 144 0.68 10.45 -21.19
N PRO A 145 1.05 10.55 -22.48
CA PRO A 145 0.05 10.90 -23.51
C PRO A 145 -1.05 9.85 -23.70
N ALA A 146 -0.80 8.59 -23.35
CA ALA A 146 -1.79 7.52 -23.49
C ALA A 146 -2.98 7.67 -22.53
N ILE A 147 -2.85 8.46 -21.48
CA ILE A 147 -3.93 8.80 -20.54
C ILE A 147 -4.49 10.21 -20.76
N GLY A 148 -3.93 10.96 -21.70
CA GLY A 148 -4.36 12.34 -22.04
C GLY A 148 -4.06 13.37 -20.94
N ALA A 149 -3.08 13.16 -20.07
CA ALA A 149 -2.74 14.12 -19.01
C ALA A 149 -2.17 15.43 -19.56
N ASP A 150 -1.60 15.42 -20.75
CA ASP A 150 -1.17 16.62 -21.50
C ASP A 150 -2.33 17.52 -21.90
N VAL A 151 -3.54 16.98 -22.11
CA VAL A 151 -4.74 17.76 -22.34
C VAL A 151 -5.08 18.60 -21.10
N ALA A 152 -4.88 18.03 -19.88
CA ALA A 152 -5.10 18.76 -18.64
C ALA A 152 -4.15 19.97 -18.51
N TRP A 153 -2.91 19.86 -19.00
CA TRP A 153 -1.98 21.03 -19.02
C TRP A 153 -2.47 22.17 -19.89
N ASN A 154 -3.00 21.84 -21.06
CA ASN A 154 -3.36 22.81 -22.10
C ASN A 154 -4.74 23.43 -21.86
N ASP A 155 -5.72 22.62 -21.50
CA ASP A 155 -7.12 23.03 -21.43
C ASP A 155 -7.52 23.55 -20.07
N TYR A 156 -6.83 23.09 -18.98
CA TYR A 156 -7.19 23.42 -17.60
C TYR A 156 -6.04 24.04 -16.81
N ASN A 157 -4.87 24.23 -17.41
CA ASN A 157 -3.64 24.68 -16.74
C ASN A 157 -3.32 23.86 -15.47
N ALA A 158 -3.66 22.57 -15.48
CA ALA A 158 -3.49 21.66 -14.37
C ALA A 158 -2.18 20.87 -14.54
N ARG A 159 -1.16 21.22 -13.73
CA ARG A 159 0.19 20.65 -13.77
C ARG A 159 0.66 20.15 -12.40
N GLY A 160 -0.27 20.03 -11.44
CA GLY A 160 0.03 19.65 -10.06
C GLY A 160 0.57 20.80 -9.20
N GLN A 161 0.50 22.05 -9.67
CA GLN A 161 0.90 23.21 -8.89
C GLN A 161 0.13 23.28 -7.56
N ASP A 162 0.78 23.78 -6.52
CA ASP A 162 0.26 23.86 -5.15
C ASP A 162 -0.12 22.49 -4.53
N THR A 163 0.46 21.40 -5.05
CA THR A 163 0.24 20.03 -4.55
C THR A 163 1.59 19.38 -4.26
N ILE A 164 1.66 18.57 -3.20
CA ILE A 164 2.79 17.71 -2.92
C ILE A 164 2.59 16.36 -3.65
N LEU A 165 3.58 15.98 -4.45
CA LEU A 165 3.71 14.64 -4.97
C LEU A 165 4.76 13.90 -4.15
N GLY A 166 4.32 12.87 -3.42
CA GLY A 166 5.14 12.07 -2.53
C GLY A 166 5.50 10.72 -3.15
N ILE A 167 6.77 10.32 -3.06
CA ILE A 167 7.22 8.99 -3.50
C ILE A 167 7.84 8.25 -2.31
N VAL A 168 7.46 6.99 -2.12
CA VAL A 168 8.11 6.06 -1.19
C VAL A 168 8.74 4.95 -2.01
N ASP A 169 10.07 4.93 -2.12
CA ASP A 169 10.77 4.07 -3.08
C ASP A 169 12.26 3.87 -2.74
N SER A 170 13.09 3.47 -3.73
CA SER A 170 14.54 3.27 -3.63
C SER A 170 15.35 4.56 -3.42
N GLY A 171 14.73 5.72 -3.54
CA GLY A 171 15.35 7.05 -3.52
C GLY A 171 14.93 7.86 -4.74
N THR A 172 15.63 8.98 -4.97
CA THR A 172 15.48 9.78 -6.18
C THR A 172 16.76 10.57 -6.39
N ASP A 173 17.32 10.55 -7.58
CA ASP A 173 18.42 11.47 -7.95
C ASP A 173 17.91 12.92 -7.97
N VAL A 174 18.14 13.61 -6.88
CA VAL A 174 17.68 15.01 -6.71
C VAL A 174 18.41 15.99 -7.62
N THR A 175 19.49 15.58 -8.27
CA THR A 175 20.27 16.38 -9.21
C THR A 175 19.83 16.21 -10.66
N HIS A 176 18.92 15.27 -10.94
CA HIS A 176 18.39 15.06 -12.29
C HIS A 176 17.64 16.31 -12.76
N GLU A 177 17.97 16.80 -13.98
CA GLU A 177 17.47 18.07 -14.50
C GLU A 177 15.94 18.14 -14.53
N ASP A 178 15.22 17.05 -14.71
CA ASP A 178 13.75 16.99 -14.70
C ASP A 178 13.10 17.39 -13.36
N PHE A 179 13.90 17.53 -12.30
CA PHE A 179 13.44 17.92 -10.96
C PHE A 179 13.97 19.30 -10.52
N ILE A 180 14.65 20.01 -11.41
CA ILE A 180 15.23 21.32 -11.16
C ILE A 180 14.40 22.40 -11.85
N LYS A 181 14.03 23.45 -11.10
CA LYS A 181 13.29 24.59 -11.65
C LYS A 181 14.14 25.36 -12.66
N PRO A 182 13.52 26.13 -13.58
CA PRO A 182 14.26 26.92 -14.55
C PRO A 182 15.21 27.97 -13.96
N ASP A 183 15.05 28.34 -12.68
CA ASP A 183 15.95 29.22 -11.95
C ASP A 183 17.15 28.49 -11.31
N GLY A 184 17.26 27.18 -11.50
CA GLY A 184 18.31 26.31 -10.98
C GLY A 184 18.06 25.75 -9.59
N THR A 185 16.95 26.10 -8.94
CA THR A 185 16.61 25.56 -7.61
C THR A 185 15.84 24.25 -7.71
N THR A 186 15.90 23.44 -6.66
CA THR A 186 15.20 22.16 -6.60
C THR A 186 13.67 22.33 -6.53
N ARG A 187 12.92 21.33 -7.02
CA ARG A 187 11.47 21.16 -6.77
C ARG A 187 11.18 20.41 -5.48
N PHE A 188 12.20 19.75 -4.88
CA PHE A 188 12.03 19.02 -3.63
C PHE A 188 11.92 19.98 -2.44
N HIS A 189 10.88 19.85 -1.64
CA HIS A 189 10.76 20.49 -0.34
C HIS A 189 11.64 19.81 0.69
N MET A 190 11.72 18.47 0.63
CA MET A 190 12.57 17.66 1.48
C MET A 190 12.70 16.24 0.96
N VAL A 191 13.75 15.54 1.40
CA VAL A 191 13.93 14.11 1.19
C VAL A 191 14.33 13.45 2.50
N TRP A 192 13.80 12.25 2.76
CA TRP A 192 14.11 11.46 3.95
C TRP A 192 14.67 10.10 3.56
N TYR A 193 15.89 9.82 4.02
CA TYR A 193 16.52 8.51 3.91
C TYR A 193 16.37 7.80 5.26
N GLN A 194 15.67 6.66 5.28
CA GLN A 194 15.37 5.95 6.51
C GLN A 194 16.55 5.16 7.10
N ASP A 195 17.63 4.98 6.36
CA ASP A 195 18.81 4.30 6.85
C ASP A 195 19.48 5.10 7.98
N ASP A 196 19.58 4.50 9.16
CA ASP A 196 20.21 5.10 10.34
C ASP A 196 21.74 5.23 10.23
N ARG A 197 22.33 4.68 9.18
CA ARG A 197 23.76 4.78 8.85
C ARG A 197 24.11 5.98 7.96
N CYS A 198 23.09 6.67 7.41
CA CYS A 198 23.27 7.86 6.58
C CYS A 198 23.88 9.03 7.36
N ILE A 199 24.46 9.99 6.65
CA ILE A 199 25.06 11.20 7.23
C ILE A 199 24.17 12.40 6.90
N GLY A 200 23.46 12.92 7.89
CA GLY A 200 22.58 14.07 7.74
C GLY A 200 21.83 14.42 9.03
N THR A 201 20.90 15.36 8.93
CA THR A 201 20.04 15.76 10.05
C THR A 201 18.88 14.76 10.15
N PRO A 202 18.62 14.16 11.34
CA PRO A 202 17.47 13.28 11.51
C PRO A 202 16.16 14.06 11.33
N PRO A 203 15.07 13.42 10.84
CA PRO A 203 13.76 14.04 10.80
C PRO A 203 13.29 14.49 12.18
N PRO A 204 12.35 15.46 12.23
CA PRO A 204 11.78 15.89 13.50
C PRO A 204 11.00 14.77 14.17
N ALA A 205 10.81 14.88 15.51
CA ALA A 205 9.92 13.96 16.21
C ALA A 205 8.52 13.96 15.56
N PRO A 206 7.86 12.79 15.48
CA PRO A 206 8.21 11.52 16.12
C PRO A 206 9.10 10.58 15.27
N TYR A 207 9.58 11.02 14.14
CA TYR A 207 10.31 10.17 13.17
C TYR A 207 11.78 9.93 13.54
N ASP A 208 12.46 10.80 14.21
CA ASP A 208 13.77 10.76 14.91
C ASP A 208 14.83 9.71 14.46
N PHE A 209 14.81 9.25 13.20
CA PHE A 209 15.79 8.30 12.65
C PHE A 209 16.02 8.56 11.16
N GLY A 210 17.11 8.00 10.63
CA GLY A 210 17.53 8.27 9.27
C GLY A 210 18.00 9.71 9.09
N CYS A 211 18.07 10.16 7.84
CA CYS A 211 18.55 11.50 7.49
C CYS A 211 17.50 12.30 6.74
N LEU A 212 17.25 13.51 7.21
CA LEU A 212 16.44 14.51 6.51
C LEU A 212 17.36 15.50 5.80
N PHE A 213 17.02 15.80 4.55
CA PHE A 213 17.61 16.88 3.80
C PHE A 213 16.49 17.83 3.33
N THR A 214 16.65 19.11 3.63
CA THR A 214 15.71 20.18 3.30
C THR A 214 15.94 20.72 1.90
N GLU A 215 15.02 21.54 1.39
CA GLU A 215 15.18 22.27 0.12
C GLU A 215 16.52 23.05 0.08
N GLY A 216 16.95 23.62 1.23
CA GLY A 216 18.24 24.33 1.32
C GLY A 216 19.44 23.37 1.16
N ASP A 217 19.43 22.23 1.83
CA ASP A 217 20.51 21.23 1.74
C ASP A 217 20.63 20.67 0.31
N ILE A 218 19.49 20.46 -0.36
CA ILE A 218 19.44 19.97 -1.74
C ILE A 218 19.96 21.03 -2.72
N ASN A 219 19.60 22.30 -2.55
CA ASN A 219 20.13 23.39 -3.37
C ASN A 219 21.64 23.56 -3.18
N ASP A 220 22.14 23.48 -1.95
CA ASP A 220 23.59 23.50 -1.67
C ASP A 220 24.31 22.32 -2.33
N HIS A 221 23.63 21.16 -2.43
CA HIS A 221 24.19 20.01 -3.13
C HIS A 221 24.23 20.23 -4.65
N ILE A 222 23.15 20.72 -5.26
CA ILE A 222 23.07 21.04 -6.69
C ILE A 222 24.15 22.09 -7.06
N ASP A 223 24.35 23.10 -6.22
CA ASP A 223 25.35 24.13 -6.42
C ASP A 223 26.79 23.68 -6.14
N GLY A 224 26.99 22.42 -5.65
CA GLY A 224 28.29 21.85 -5.31
C GLY A 224 28.91 22.46 -4.04
N ILE A 225 28.13 23.13 -3.20
CA ILE A 225 28.56 23.71 -1.92
C ILE A 225 28.66 22.63 -0.84
N ALA A 226 27.71 21.70 -0.81
CA ALA A 226 27.66 20.56 0.11
C ALA A 226 27.40 19.25 -0.65
N THR A 227 27.50 18.12 0.04
CA THR A 227 27.08 16.81 -0.48
C THR A 227 26.07 16.22 0.47
N ILE A 228 24.95 15.75 -0.06
CA ILE A 228 23.96 14.98 0.72
C ILE A 228 24.16 13.48 0.48
N ASP A 229 23.89 12.66 1.48
CA ASP A 229 23.94 11.20 1.41
C ASP A 229 22.54 10.65 1.07
N PHE A 230 22.15 10.79 -0.20
CA PHE A 230 20.85 10.37 -0.70
C PHE A 230 20.95 9.81 -2.13
N PRO A 231 21.73 8.76 -2.36
CA PRO A 231 21.86 8.16 -3.69
C PRO A 231 20.63 7.32 -4.05
N ASP A 232 20.40 7.14 -5.36
CA ASP A 232 19.47 6.16 -5.91
C ASP A 232 20.21 5.26 -6.92
N SER A 233 21.03 4.33 -6.39
CA SER A 233 21.83 3.44 -7.22
C SER A 233 21.01 2.34 -7.91
N ASP A 234 19.75 2.10 -7.50
CA ASP A 234 18.78 1.24 -8.19
C ASP A 234 18.18 1.98 -9.41
N GLY A 235 17.89 3.27 -9.25
CA GLY A 235 17.28 4.14 -10.27
C GLY A 235 15.77 3.99 -10.40
N HIS A 236 15.16 3.07 -9.63
CA HIS A 236 13.72 2.81 -9.73
C HIS A 236 12.91 4.02 -9.25
N GLY A 237 13.19 4.56 -8.07
CA GLY A 237 12.46 5.69 -7.52
C GLY A 237 12.64 6.98 -8.35
N THR A 238 13.83 7.19 -8.95
CA THR A 238 14.06 8.29 -9.89
C THR A 238 13.16 8.17 -11.11
N HIS A 239 13.02 6.97 -11.67
CA HIS A 239 12.15 6.73 -12.81
C HIS A 239 10.67 6.90 -12.44
N VAL A 240 10.26 6.40 -11.27
CA VAL A 240 8.90 6.58 -10.73
C VAL A 240 8.56 8.06 -10.53
N MET A 241 9.48 8.84 -9.94
CA MET A 241 9.31 10.28 -9.76
C MET A 241 9.20 11.01 -11.10
N GLY A 242 10.08 10.70 -12.05
CA GLY A 242 10.03 11.28 -13.39
C GLY A 242 8.72 10.95 -14.13
N THR A 243 8.24 9.73 -13.98
CA THR A 243 6.95 9.30 -14.54
C THR A 243 5.77 10.10 -13.99
N ALA A 244 5.77 10.41 -12.70
CA ALA A 244 4.68 11.16 -12.06
C ALA A 244 4.81 12.67 -12.27
N ALA A 245 6.04 13.20 -12.23
CA ALA A 245 6.29 14.63 -12.04
C ALA A 245 7.53 15.20 -12.75
N GLY A 246 8.26 14.43 -13.56
CA GLY A 246 9.36 14.95 -14.36
C GLY A 246 8.88 16.10 -15.28
N ASP A 247 9.63 17.19 -15.37
CA ASP A 247 9.24 18.30 -16.25
C ASP A 247 9.76 18.11 -17.69
N GLY A 248 10.60 17.08 -17.91
CA GLY A 248 11.17 16.74 -19.21
C GLY A 248 12.24 17.71 -19.69
N SER A 249 12.76 18.58 -18.84
CA SER A 249 13.81 19.55 -19.20
C SER A 249 15.16 18.88 -19.45
N ALA A 250 15.40 17.72 -18.84
CA ALA A 250 16.61 16.94 -19.04
C ALA A 250 16.77 16.53 -20.50
N THR A 251 17.98 16.72 -21.02
CA THR A 251 18.33 16.37 -22.38
C THR A 251 19.79 16.07 -22.49
N GLY A 252 20.14 15.20 -23.44
CA GLY A 252 21.52 14.82 -23.68
C GLY A 252 21.75 14.39 -25.14
N LEU A 253 22.99 14.28 -25.53
CA LEU A 253 23.41 13.76 -26.83
C LEU A 253 22.71 14.39 -28.04
N GLY A 254 22.24 15.64 -27.91
CA GLY A 254 21.57 16.40 -28.98
C GLY A 254 20.09 16.05 -29.21
N GLN A 255 19.48 15.32 -28.29
CA GLN A 255 18.04 15.08 -28.31
C GLN A 255 17.28 16.30 -27.78
N PRO A 256 16.04 16.57 -28.25
CA PRO A 256 15.25 17.70 -27.75
C PRO A 256 14.73 17.45 -26.33
N ALA A 257 14.60 18.51 -25.54
CA ALA A 257 13.91 18.48 -24.25
C ALA A 257 12.39 18.28 -24.40
N PHE A 258 11.72 18.04 -23.29
CA PHE A 258 10.24 17.88 -23.17
C PHE A 258 9.64 16.70 -23.91
N GLN A 259 10.44 15.64 -24.10
CA GLN A 259 9.94 14.39 -24.69
C GLN A 259 9.27 13.49 -23.62
N TYR A 260 9.75 13.53 -22.38
CA TYR A 260 9.35 12.65 -21.31
C TYR A 260 8.88 13.45 -20.10
N VAL A 261 7.64 13.93 -20.16
CA VAL A 261 7.05 14.83 -19.16
C VAL A 261 6.00 14.10 -18.36
N GLY A 262 6.10 14.14 -17.03
CA GLY A 262 5.12 13.56 -16.11
C GLY A 262 3.85 14.39 -15.97
N PRO A 263 2.68 13.82 -15.61
CA PRO A 263 1.42 14.54 -15.48
C PRO A 263 1.52 15.77 -14.58
N ALA A 264 2.16 15.64 -13.39
CA ALA A 264 2.25 16.69 -12.38
C ALA A 264 3.59 17.43 -12.42
N ASN A 265 3.98 17.91 -13.60
CA ASN A 265 5.31 18.50 -13.86
C ASN A 265 5.61 19.83 -13.15
N GLU A 266 4.66 20.40 -12.43
CA GLU A 266 4.85 21.60 -11.57
C GLU A 266 4.56 21.32 -10.08
N ALA A 267 4.34 20.07 -9.68
CA ALA A 267 4.14 19.72 -8.28
C ALA A 267 5.39 19.95 -7.42
N GLY A 268 5.19 20.27 -6.15
CA GLY A 268 6.24 20.21 -5.13
C GLY A 268 6.53 18.75 -4.78
N LEU A 269 7.79 18.38 -4.56
CA LEU A 269 8.22 17.00 -4.43
C LEU A 269 8.66 16.69 -3.00
N ILE A 270 8.29 15.52 -2.52
CA ILE A 270 8.83 14.87 -1.30
C ILE A 270 9.14 13.42 -1.65
N THR A 271 10.33 12.93 -1.34
CA THR A 271 10.64 11.52 -1.50
C THR A 271 11.15 10.92 -0.19
N VAL A 272 10.75 9.68 0.08
CA VAL A 272 11.26 8.88 1.19
C VAL A 272 11.92 7.65 0.63
N LYS A 273 13.23 7.55 0.86
CA LYS A 273 14.02 6.36 0.52
C LYS A 273 13.88 5.36 1.65
N VAL A 274 13.23 4.24 1.36
CA VAL A 274 13.00 3.15 2.34
C VAL A 274 13.93 1.96 2.16
N PHE A 275 14.66 1.89 1.03
CA PHE A 275 15.61 0.82 0.74
C PHE A 275 17.03 1.25 1.12
N PRO A 276 17.83 0.36 1.75
CA PRO A 276 19.24 0.64 2.01
C PRO A 276 20.06 0.62 0.73
N GLU A 277 21.15 1.37 0.69
CA GLU A 277 22.13 1.26 -0.38
C GLU A 277 22.88 -0.09 -0.33
N PRO A 278 23.10 -0.73 -1.48
CA PRO A 278 23.91 -1.94 -1.56
C PRO A 278 25.33 -1.72 -1.09
N GLY A 279 25.89 -2.66 -0.34
CA GLY A 279 27.31 -2.67 0.04
C GLY A 279 27.67 -1.87 1.28
N LEU A 280 26.74 -1.18 1.92
CA LEU A 280 26.98 -0.59 3.24
C LEU A 280 27.16 -1.67 4.30
N PRO A 281 28.14 -1.56 5.22
CA PRO A 281 28.36 -2.55 6.25
C PRO A 281 27.26 -2.53 7.31
N GLY A 282 26.82 -3.71 7.74
CA GLY A 282 25.76 -3.90 8.74
C GLY A 282 24.36 -3.88 8.11
N SER A 283 23.36 -4.31 8.89
CA SER A 283 21.97 -4.29 8.49
C SER A 283 21.33 -2.94 8.82
N CYS A 284 20.56 -2.38 7.91
CA CYS A 284 19.72 -1.23 8.21
C CYS A 284 18.57 -1.67 9.11
N THR A 285 18.48 -1.13 10.32
CA THR A 285 17.42 -1.50 11.28
C THR A 285 16.21 -0.59 11.21
N THR A 286 16.30 0.53 10.51
CA THR A 286 15.26 1.54 10.35
C THR A 286 14.68 1.60 8.94
N CYS A 287 15.24 0.89 7.97
CA CYS A 287 14.76 0.82 6.61
C CYS A 287 13.40 0.08 6.49
N PHE A 288 12.75 0.22 5.32
CA PHE A 288 11.48 -0.43 4.97
C PHE A 288 10.29 0.00 5.85
N GLU A 289 10.36 1.19 6.46
CA GLU A 289 9.27 1.76 7.25
C GLU A 289 8.25 2.47 6.35
N THR A 290 7.53 1.68 5.52
CA THR A 290 6.55 2.20 4.54
C THR A 290 5.45 3.01 5.20
N SER A 291 4.87 2.55 6.31
CA SER A 291 3.83 3.29 7.04
C SER A 291 4.33 4.64 7.53
N LEU A 292 5.52 4.68 8.13
CA LEU A 292 6.08 5.96 8.60
C LEU A 292 6.45 6.90 7.45
N ALA A 293 6.84 6.35 6.30
CA ALA A 293 7.08 7.14 5.10
C ALA A 293 5.79 7.80 4.60
N ILE A 294 4.68 7.06 4.59
CA ILE A 294 3.36 7.58 4.23
C ILE A 294 2.90 8.67 5.20
N GLU A 295 2.99 8.41 6.51
CA GLU A 295 2.66 9.41 7.55
C GLU A 295 3.52 10.66 7.42
N PHE A 296 4.84 10.49 7.24
CA PHE A 296 5.77 11.61 7.09
C PHE A 296 5.38 12.53 5.93
N ILE A 297 5.11 11.97 4.75
CA ILE A 297 4.72 12.78 3.59
C ILE A 297 3.40 13.52 3.88
N ALA A 298 2.41 12.84 4.45
CA ALA A 298 1.13 13.45 4.79
C ALA A 298 1.27 14.59 5.81
N ASP A 299 2.09 14.40 6.86
CA ASP A 299 2.33 15.41 7.89
C ASP A 299 3.12 16.60 7.37
N MET A 300 4.12 16.36 6.51
CA MET A 300 4.89 17.43 5.90
C MET A 300 4.02 18.25 4.93
N ALA A 301 3.20 17.60 4.09
CA ALA A 301 2.24 18.28 3.24
C ALA A 301 1.25 19.12 4.06
N ALA A 302 0.73 18.58 5.16
CA ALA A 302 -0.13 19.32 6.08
C ALA A 302 0.59 20.53 6.71
N SER A 303 1.87 20.40 7.08
CA SER A 303 2.69 21.51 7.60
C SER A 303 2.90 22.62 6.57
N LEU A 304 2.96 22.27 5.29
CA LEU A 304 3.05 23.18 4.17
C LEU A 304 1.68 23.77 3.78
N GLY A 305 0.58 23.22 4.32
CA GLY A 305 -0.79 23.61 3.95
C GLY A 305 -1.18 23.20 2.53
N MET A 306 -0.59 22.13 2.00
CA MET A 306 -0.77 21.66 0.63
C MET A 306 -1.45 20.28 0.60
N PRO A 307 -2.32 20.02 -0.39
CA PRO A 307 -2.82 18.67 -0.64
C PRO A 307 -1.69 17.76 -1.13
N TYR A 308 -1.88 16.44 -1.05
CA TYR A 308 -0.86 15.47 -1.42
C TYR A 308 -1.39 14.24 -2.18
N ALA A 309 -0.56 13.77 -3.10
CA ALA A 309 -0.73 12.48 -3.76
C ALA A 309 0.54 11.64 -3.52
N ILE A 310 0.39 10.51 -2.85
CA ILE A 310 1.52 9.61 -2.52
C ILE A 310 1.49 8.42 -3.45
N ASN A 311 2.64 8.07 -4.03
CA ASN A 311 2.83 6.89 -4.85
C ASN A 311 3.60 5.81 -4.09
N LEU A 312 3.09 4.58 -4.15
CA LEU A 312 3.72 3.37 -3.65
C LEU A 312 3.93 2.40 -4.80
N SER A 313 5.16 2.37 -5.35
CA SER A 313 5.56 1.42 -6.40
C SER A 313 6.37 0.26 -5.84
N LEU A 314 6.01 -0.21 -4.66
CA LEU A 314 6.67 -1.28 -3.90
C LEU A 314 5.59 -2.14 -3.21
N GLY A 315 5.91 -3.37 -2.84
CA GLY A 315 4.93 -4.21 -2.18
C GLY A 315 5.46 -5.58 -1.77
N SER A 316 4.62 -6.35 -1.10
CA SER A 316 4.89 -7.69 -0.59
C SER A 316 3.72 -8.62 -0.89
N SER A 317 4.01 -9.93 -0.93
CA SER A 317 2.96 -10.98 -0.95
C SER A 317 2.69 -11.54 0.46
N PHE A 318 3.37 -11.01 1.49
CA PHE A 318 3.14 -11.41 2.88
C PHE A 318 2.01 -10.61 3.51
N GLY A 319 0.99 -11.29 4.01
CA GLY A 319 -0.14 -10.71 4.71
C GLY A 319 -1.49 -11.29 4.29
N SER A 320 -2.58 -10.70 4.78
CA SER A 320 -3.94 -11.25 4.64
C SER A 320 -4.63 -10.96 3.30
N HIS A 321 -4.11 -10.09 2.48
CA HIS A 321 -4.69 -9.63 1.20
C HIS A 321 -6.15 -9.13 1.27
N ASP A 322 -6.53 -8.51 2.39
CA ASP A 322 -7.91 -8.05 2.65
C ASP A 322 -8.03 -6.65 3.29
N GLY A 323 -6.93 -5.90 3.33
CA GLY A 323 -6.93 -4.52 3.83
C GLY A 323 -6.67 -4.38 5.33
N PHE A 324 -6.20 -5.42 6.00
CA PHE A 324 -5.92 -5.41 7.44
C PHE A 324 -4.44 -5.42 7.81
N ASP A 325 -3.54 -5.35 6.84
CA ASP A 325 -2.12 -5.14 7.11
C ASP A 325 -1.88 -3.76 7.74
N VAL A 326 -0.78 -3.59 8.50
CA VAL A 326 -0.52 -2.31 9.18
C VAL A 326 -0.24 -1.19 8.18
N ASP A 327 0.45 -1.48 7.08
CA ASP A 327 0.67 -0.48 6.03
C ASP A 327 -0.66 -0.09 5.35
N GLU A 328 -1.60 -1.03 5.19
CA GLU A 328 -2.94 -0.80 4.66
C GLU A 328 -3.81 0.05 5.59
N LEU A 329 -3.78 -0.26 6.89
CA LEU A 329 -4.47 0.52 7.91
C LEU A 329 -3.88 1.93 8.05
N THR A 330 -2.56 2.09 7.82
CA THR A 330 -1.92 3.41 7.78
C THR A 330 -2.42 4.23 6.60
N ILE A 331 -2.48 3.64 5.40
CA ILE A 331 -3.08 4.29 4.24
C ILE A 331 -4.50 4.75 4.57
N ASP A 332 -5.32 3.87 5.11
CA ASP A 332 -6.71 4.17 5.47
C ASP A 332 -6.83 5.24 6.58
N SER A 333 -5.78 5.46 7.38
CA SER A 333 -5.73 6.50 8.40
C SER A 333 -5.37 7.89 7.88
N VAL A 334 -4.64 7.97 6.77
CA VAL A 334 -4.22 9.25 6.16
C VAL A 334 -5.05 9.64 4.95
N THR A 335 -5.90 8.74 4.44
CA THR A 335 -6.76 8.96 3.27
C THR A 335 -8.17 8.44 3.52
N GLY A 336 -9.10 8.81 2.65
CA GLY A 336 -10.46 8.28 2.70
C GLY A 336 -11.53 9.34 2.97
N PRO A 337 -12.75 8.93 3.23
CA PRO A 337 -13.85 9.85 3.44
C PRO A 337 -13.59 10.80 4.62
N GLY A 338 -13.74 12.09 4.39
CA GLY A 338 -13.55 13.13 5.41
C GLY A 338 -12.09 13.52 5.66
N ILE A 339 -11.13 13.06 4.83
CA ILE A 339 -9.73 13.50 4.80
C ILE A 339 -9.48 14.18 3.46
N PRO A 340 -9.81 15.49 3.32
CA PRO A 340 -9.64 16.19 2.07
C PRO A 340 -8.17 16.42 1.74
N GLY A 341 -7.86 16.46 0.47
CA GLY A 341 -6.52 16.78 -0.04
C GLY A 341 -5.50 15.65 0.05
N GLY A 342 -5.88 14.45 0.49
CA GLY A 342 -4.97 13.32 0.63
C GLY A 342 -5.38 12.11 -0.21
N VAL A 343 -4.42 11.56 -0.97
CA VAL A 343 -4.61 10.30 -1.70
C VAL A 343 -3.34 9.46 -1.74
N VAL A 344 -3.50 8.14 -1.64
CA VAL A 344 -2.42 7.16 -1.84
C VAL A 344 -2.76 6.28 -3.04
N VAL A 345 -1.80 6.10 -3.92
CA VAL A 345 -1.90 5.26 -5.12
C VAL A 345 -0.87 4.14 -5.03
N LYS A 346 -1.28 2.93 -5.34
CA LYS A 346 -0.43 1.74 -5.25
C LYS A 346 -0.43 0.96 -6.56
N SER A 347 0.73 0.47 -6.97
CA SER A 347 0.86 -0.49 -8.05
C SER A 347 0.19 -1.82 -7.71
N ALA A 348 -0.44 -2.48 -8.68
CA ALA A 348 -1.17 -3.74 -8.43
C ALA A 348 -0.25 -4.92 -8.09
N GLY A 349 1.00 -4.87 -8.55
CA GLY A 349 1.95 -5.97 -8.47
C GLY A 349 2.23 -6.63 -9.81
N ASN A 350 3.34 -7.35 -9.88
CA ASN A 350 3.81 -8.01 -11.10
C ASN A 350 3.70 -9.54 -11.00
N ASN A 351 2.70 -10.03 -10.27
CA ASN A 351 2.60 -11.42 -9.83
C ASN A 351 1.72 -12.31 -10.70
N ARG A 352 1.16 -11.79 -11.79
CA ARG A 352 0.36 -12.61 -12.72
C ARG A 352 1.22 -13.73 -13.32
N GLY A 353 0.74 -14.97 -13.21
CA GLY A 353 1.41 -16.14 -13.77
C GLY A 353 2.58 -16.66 -12.95
N ILE A 354 2.89 -16.03 -11.82
CA ILE A 354 3.71 -16.59 -10.76
C ILE A 354 2.78 -17.40 -9.87
N GLY A 355 3.11 -18.65 -9.60
CA GLY A 355 2.27 -19.57 -8.83
C GLY A 355 2.24 -19.27 -7.33
N LEU A 356 1.89 -18.03 -6.97
CA LEU A 356 1.90 -17.55 -5.59
C LEU A 356 0.68 -17.97 -4.78
N HIS A 357 -0.51 -17.96 -5.41
CA HIS A 357 -1.78 -18.18 -4.75
C HIS A 357 -2.38 -19.53 -5.15
N GLU A 358 -2.90 -20.24 -4.17
CA GLU A 358 -3.70 -21.46 -4.34
C GLU A 358 -4.84 -21.39 -3.33
N SER A 359 -6.03 -21.82 -3.71
CA SER A 359 -7.21 -21.72 -2.86
C SER A 359 -8.00 -23.03 -2.80
N GLY A 360 -8.87 -23.15 -1.80
CA GLY A 360 -9.74 -24.29 -1.70
C GLY A 360 -10.88 -24.11 -0.71
N THR A 361 -11.77 -25.11 -0.71
CA THR A 361 -12.86 -25.19 0.28
C THR A 361 -12.95 -26.64 0.75
N VAL A 362 -12.86 -26.86 2.06
CA VAL A 362 -12.90 -28.19 2.66
C VAL A 362 -14.13 -28.34 3.57
N ALA A 363 -14.83 -29.47 3.44
CA ALA A 363 -15.92 -29.78 4.35
C ALA A 363 -15.38 -30.44 5.65
N GLN A 364 -16.15 -30.38 6.72
CA GLN A 364 -15.79 -31.04 7.98
C GLN A 364 -15.54 -32.55 7.78
N GLY A 365 -14.39 -33.02 8.23
CA GLY A 365 -13.92 -34.40 8.09
C GLY A 365 -13.44 -34.75 6.68
N ALA A 366 -13.45 -33.83 5.72
CA ALA A 366 -12.89 -34.05 4.39
C ALA A 366 -11.43 -33.57 4.34
N THR A 367 -10.70 -34.01 3.30
CA THR A 367 -9.32 -33.60 3.04
C THR A 367 -9.17 -33.22 1.56
N ASN A 368 -8.64 -32.06 1.31
CA ASN A 368 -8.18 -31.61 -0.02
C ASN A 368 -6.67 -31.81 -0.15
N SER A 369 -6.17 -31.89 -1.37
CA SER A 369 -4.74 -32.09 -1.64
C SER A 369 -4.27 -31.11 -2.69
N HIS A 370 -3.22 -30.37 -2.37
CA HIS A 370 -2.53 -29.42 -3.25
C HIS A 370 -1.09 -29.88 -3.43
N THR A 371 -0.44 -29.43 -4.49
CA THR A 371 0.97 -29.74 -4.75
C THR A 371 1.73 -28.51 -5.20
N PHE A 372 2.99 -28.46 -4.81
CA PHE A 372 3.98 -27.53 -5.38
C PHE A 372 5.24 -28.30 -5.76
N THR A 373 5.95 -27.81 -6.78
CA THR A 373 7.14 -28.46 -7.30
C THR A 373 8.40 -27.71 -6.93
N VAL A 374 9.24 -28.32 -6.09
CA VAL A 374 10.61 -27.87 -5.89
C VAL A 374 11.44 -28.23 -7.14
N PRO A 375 12.00 -27.25 -7.86
CA PRO A 375 12.72 -27.49 -9.10
C PRO A 375 14.08 -28.17 -8.84
N THR A 376 14.78 -28.54 -9.90
CA THR A 376 16.16 -28.98 -9.79
C THR A 376 17.06 -27.75 -9.68
N TYR A 377 17.81 -27.63 -8.60
CA TYR A 377 18.69 -26.49 -8.34
C TYR A 377 20.03 -26.92 -7.76
N THR A 378 21.00 -26.00 -7.77
CA THR A 378 22.28 -26.13 -7.08
C THR A 378 22.14 -25.39 -5.74
N ALA A 379 22.22 -26.12 -4.65
CA ALA A 379 22.07 -25.56 -3.31
C ALA A 379 23.01 -24.40 -3.03
N ASN A 380 22.53 -23.43 -2.29
CA ASN A 380 23.35 -22.36 -1.74
C ASN A 380 24.32 -22.93 -0.69
N PRO A 381 25.57 -22.43 -0.60
CA PRO A 381 26.46 -22.83 0.48
C PRO A 381 25.97 -22.30 1.83
N GLY A 382 25.86 -23.15 2.83
CA GLY A 382 25.43 -22.78 4.17
C GLY A 382 24.07 -23.35 4.56
N THR A 383 23.38 -22.68 5.46
CA THR A 383 22.04 -23.01 5.94
C THR A 383 21.18 -21.76 5.96
N PHE A 384 19.84 -21.92 5.98
CA PHE A 384 18.85 -20.82 5.86
C PHE A 384 18.98 -20.02 4.57
N ASN A 385 19.16 -20.71 3.48
CA ASN A 385 19.38 -20.03 2.21
C ASN A 385 18.80 -20.76 1.00
N ASP A 386 18.15 -21.90 1.25
CA ASP A 386 17.30 -22.63 0.30
C ASP A 386 15.93 -22.83 0.95
N ILE A 387 14.95 -21.98 0.58
CA ILE A 387 13.73 -21.77 1.34
C ILE A 387 12.53 -21.63 0.41
N HIS A 388 11.40 -22.22 0.84
CA HIS A 388 10.07 -21.92 0.32
C HIS A 388 9.10 -21.73 1.48
N ALA A 389 8.51 -20.52 1.59
CA ALA A 389 7.62 -20.14 2.67
C ALA A 389 6.28 -19.62 2.12
N PHE A 390 5.20 -20.06 2.76
CA PHE A 390 3.83 -19.66 2.42
C PHE A 390 2.95 -19.63 3.65
N SER A 391 1.90 -18.78 3.60
CA SER A 391 0.87 -18.70 4.64
C SER A 391 -0.43 -19.33 4.16
N LEU A 392 -1.19 -19.90 5.09
CA LEU A 392 -2.56 -20.37 4.90
C LEU A 392 -3.50 -19.48 5.72
N TRP A 393 -4.41 -18.80 5.06
CA TRP A 393 -5.44 -17.95 5.67
C TRP A 393 -6.81 -18.60 5.57
N TYR A 394 -7.60 -18.58 6.68
CA TYR A 394 -8.96 -19.10 6.71
C TYR A 394 -9.77 -18.46 7.84
N GLN A 395 -11.10 -18.53 7.75
CA GLN A 395 -11.99 -17.83 8.67
C GLN A 395 -11.87 -18.34 10.10
N GLY A 396 -11.85 -17.41 11.06
CA GLY A 396 -11.59 -17.64 12.48
C GLY A 396 -12.60 -18.52 13.26
N GLY A 397 -13.67 -18.95 12.62
CA GLY A 397 -14.61 -19.94 13.20
C GLY A 397 -14.35 -21.37 12.76
N ASP A 398 -13.43 -21.57 11.81
CA ASP A 398 -13.05 -22.87 11.30
C ASP A 398 -11.75 -23.36 11.95
N SER A 399 -11.53 -24.67 11.98
CA SER A 399 -10.32 -25.31 12.46
C SER A 399 -9.84 -26.29 11.40
N LEU A 400 -8.58 -26.15 11.01
CA LEU A 400 -7.96 -26.93 9.95
C LEU A 400 -6.72 -27.67 10.46
N THR A 401 -6.45 -28.82 9.84
CA THR A 401 -5.18 -29.54 9.96
C THR A 401 -4.50 -29.59 8.59
N VAL A 402 -3.24 -29.18 8.55
CA VAL A 402 -2.39 -29.24 7.36
C VAL A 402 -1.36 -30.34 7.51
N THR A 403 -1.20 -31.19 6.49
CA THR A 403 -0.16 -32.20 6.43
C THR A 403 0.70 -31.97 5.19
N ILE A 404 1.99 -31.69 5.38
CA ILE A 404 2.98 -31.53 4.31
C ILE A 404 3.76 -32.85 4.18
N SER A 405 3.89 -33.35 2.97
CA SER A 405 4.60 -34.58 2.65
C SER A 405 5.63 -34.38 1.56
N ASP A 406 6.81 -34.96 1.75
CA ASP A 406 7.90 -34.88 0.80
C ASP A 406 7.63 -35.70 -0.49
N PRO A 407 8.39 -35.47 -1.56
CA PRO A 407 8.28 -36.21 -2.80
C PRO A 407 8.51 -37.72 -2.59
N THR A 408 7.65 -38.54 -3.16
CA THR A 408 7.76 -40.02 -3.09
C THR A 408 8.91 -40.59 -3.93
N THR A 409 9.51 -39.80 -4.80
CA THR A 409 10.64 -40.17 -5.68
C THR A 409 11.71 -39.11 -5.65
N GLY A 410 12.96 -39.52 -5.50
CA GLY A 410 14.11 -38.60 -5.52
C GLY A 410 14.53 -38.06 -4.15
N CYS A 411 13.78 -38.36 -3.12
CA CYS A 411 14.06 -37.98 -1.73
C CYS A 411 14.43 -39.21 -0.88
N PRO A 412 15.27 -39.05 0.16
CA PRO A 412 15.78 -40.15 0.94
C PRO A 412 14.80 -40.77 1.94
N GLY A 413 13.53 -40.46 1.92
CA GLY A 413 12.53 -41.00 2.85
C GLY A 413 11.12 -40.60 2.49
N ALA A 414 10.11 -41.21 3.14
CA ALA A 414 8.74 -40.75 3.10
C ALA A 414 8.44 -40.04 4.42
N ASN A 415 8.62 -38.71 4.43
CA ASN A 415 8.38 -37.89 5.60
C ASN A 415 7.07 -37.09 5.40
N SER A 416 6.34 -36.95 6.49
CA SER A 416 5.21 -36.03 6.55
C SER A 416 5.22 -35.28 7.89
N PHE A 417 4.76 -34.07 7.90
CA PHE A 417 4.58 -33.26 9.08
C PHE A 417 3.15 -32.74 9.12
N THR A 418 2.52 -32.76 10.27
CA THR A 418 1.15 -32.34 10.48
C THR A 418 1.11 -31.19 11.48
N CYS A 419 0.31 -30.18 11.17
CA CYS A 419 0.11 -28.98 11.94
C CYS A 419 -1.38 -28.65 11.98
N SER A 420 -1.92 -28.35 13.13
CA SER A 420 -3.34 -28.08 13.35
C SER A 420 -3.56 -26.69 13.94
N THR A 421 -4.73 -26.11 13.74
CA THR A 421 -5.14 -24.88 14.42
C THR A 421 -4.90 -24.97 15.92
N GLY A 422 -4.12 -24.03 16.46
CA GLY A 422 -3.78 -24.01 17.87
C GLY A 422 -2.49 -24.75 18.21
N ASP A 423 -1.81 -25.35 17.25
CA ASP A 423 -0.47 -25.86 17.45
C ASP A 423 0.49 -24.66 17.59
N ASP A 424 1.15 -24.57 18.72
CA ASP A 424 2.30 -23.71 18.84
C ASP A 424 3.39 -24.15 17.86
N PHE A 425 4.27 -23.20 17.51
CA PHE A 425 5.42 -23.42 16.65
C PHE A 425 6.03 -24.83 16.82
N GLY A 426 6.10 -25.56 15.74
CA GLY A 426 6.69 -26.86 15.64
C GLY A 426 7.38 -27.06 14.30
N GLY A 427 8.44 -27.85 14.29
CA GLY A 427 9.16 -28.20 13.08
C GLY A 427 9.82 -29.56 13.20
N VAL A 428 10.03 -30.21 12.08
CA VAL A 428 10.72 -31.49 11.98
C VAL A 428 11.87 -31.39 10.97
N SER A 429 13.05 -31.75 11.40
CA SER A 429 14.15 -32.00 10.45
C SER A 429 13.91 -33.35 9.78
N THR A 430 13.82 -33.34 8.48
CA THR A 430 13.66 -34.56 7.68
C THR A 430 14.91 -34.81 6.83
N SER A 431 14.98 -35.95 6.19
CA SER A 431 16.01 -36.23 5.18
C SER A 431 15.78 -35.45 3.87
N SER A 432 14.71 -34.67 3.79
CA SER A 432 14.26 -33.93 2.59
C SER A 432 14.18 -32.43 2.79
N GLY A 433 14.70 -31.91 3.89
CA GLY A 433 14.59 -30.51 4.35
C GLY A 433 13.94 -30.41 5.71
N ALA A 434 14.01 -29.26 6.35
CA ALA A 434 13.20 -28.95 7.52
C ALA A 434 11.79 -28.52 7.08
N ILE A 435 10.77 -29.01 7.77
CA ILE A 435 9.39 -28.56 7.59
C ILE A 435 8.99 -27.86 8.88
N ILE A 436 8.52 -26.63 8.76
CA ILE A 436 8.17 -25.78 9.88
C ILE A 436 6.72 -25.34 9.74
N CYS A 437 6.01 -25.32 10.85
CA CYS A 437 4.68 -24.76 10.93
C CYS A 437 4.50 -23.95 12.20
N ASP A 438 3.83 -22.83 12.08
CA ASP A 438 3.30 -22.01 13.17
C ASP A 438 1.82 -21.76 12.93
N ALA A 439 0.98 -22.33 13.79
CA ALA A 439 -0.48 -22.26 13.66
C ALA A 439 -1.12 -21.81 14.98
N PRO A 440 -0.88 -20.55 15.41
CA PRO A 440 -1.39 -20.06 16.67
C PRO A 440 -2.92 -20.18 16.74
N GLY A 441 -3.44 -20.60 17.88
CA GLY A 441 -4.90 -20.69 18.10
C GLY A 441 -5.59 -19.33 18.25
N GLY A 442 -4.83 -18.23 18.24
CA GLY A 442 -5.35 -16.88 18.26
C GLY A 442 -5.80 -16.42 16.86
N LEU A 443 -6.73 -15.46 16.83
CA LEU A 443 -7.15 -14.83 15.59
C LEU A 443 -6.19 -13.68 15.22
N ALA A 444 -5.93 -13.53 13.92
CA ALA A 444 -5.31 -12.34 13.37
C ALA A 444 -6.24 -11.12 13.52
N ALA A 445 -5.74 -9.93 13.22
CA ALA A 445 -6.49 -8.68 13.45
C ALA A 445 -7.78 -8.56 12.62
N ASN A 446 -7.83 -9.21 11.46
CA ASN A 446 -9.01 -9.31 10.61
C ASN A 446 -10.06 -10.33 11.13
N GLY A 447 -9.75 -11.07 12.20
CA GLY A 447 -10.62 -12.10 12.75
C GLY A 447 -10.43 -13.50 12.16
N ASP A 448 -9.45 -13.68 11.29
CA ASP A 448 -9.10 -14.96 10.65
C ASP A 448 -7.99 -15.70 11.40
N HIS A 449 -7.85 -16.99 11.12
CA HIS A 449 -6.66 -17.75 11.45
C HIS A 449 -5.62 -17.65 10.34
N VAL A 450 -4.35 -17.75 10.75
CA VAL A 450 -3.23 -17.91 9.82
C VAL A 450 -2.34 -19.05 10.30
N MET A 451 -1.87 -19.87 9.36
CA MET A 451 -0.76 -20.81 9.57
C MET A 451 0.40 -20.38 8.68
N GLU A 452 1.57 -20.22 9.28
CA GLU A 452 2.82 -20.01 8.54
C GLU A 452 3.53 -21.34 8.34
N LEU A 453 3.88 -21.62 7.11
CA LEU A 453 4.42 -22.89 6.65
C LEU A 453 5.72 -22.64 5.89
N GLU A 454 6.74 -23.43 6.22
CA GLU A 454 8.08 -23.20 5.70
C GLU A 454 8.79 -24.51 5.43
N LEU A 455 9.46 -24.57 4.30
CA LEU A 455 10.36 -25.62 3.89
C LEU A 455 11.74 -25.04 3.69
N ASP A 456 12.72 -25.48 4.47
CA ASP A 456 14.07 -24.90 4.45
C ASP A 456 15.22 -25.89 4.69
N ASP A 457 16.44 -25.38 4.67
CA ASP A 457 17.68 -26.10 4.96
C ASP A 457 18.28 -25.77 6.34
N GLN A 458 17.46 -25.27 7.28
CA GLN A 458 17.91 -24.80 8.60
C GLN A 458 18.68 -25.83 9.42
N ILE A 459 18.10 -27.00 9.58
CA ILE A 459 18.62 -28.09 10.46
C ILE A 459 18.65 -29.45 9.74
N GLY A 460 18.74 -29.43 8.43
CA GLY A 460 18.70 -30.64 7.63
C GLY A 460 19.39 -30.47 6.29
N PRO A 461 19.20 -31.41 5.38
CA PRO A 461 19.59 -31.24 4.00
C PRO A 461 18.71 -30.18 3.34
N THR A 462 19.19 -29.64 2.23
CA THR A 462 18.43 -28.73 1.39
C THR A 462 17.09 -29.33 0.95
N PRO A 463 16.03 -28.50 0.76
CA PRO A 463 14.74 -28.93 0.27
C PRO A 463 14.85 -29.86 -0.93
N CYS A 464 14.25 -31.03 -0.80
CA CYS A 464 14.36 -32.07 -1.80
C CYS A 464 13.55 -31.70 -3.06
N ARG A 465 14.18 -31.81 -4.22
CA ARG A 465 13.50 -31.58 -5.51
C ARG A 465 12.37 -32.57 -5.75
N GLY A 466 11.32 -32.11 -6.40
CA GLY A 466 10.17 -32.93 -6.79
C GLY A 466 8.84 -32.37 -6.28
N VAL A 467 7.79 -33.15 -6.44
CA VAL A 467 6.42 -32.72 -6.11
C VAL A 467 6.16 -32.93 -4.63
N TRP A 468 6.00 -31.86 -3.89
CA TRP A 468 5.54 -31.85 -2.50
C TRP A 468 4.02 -31.83 -2.44
N THR A 469 3.45 -32.47 -1.45
CA THR A 469 2.01 -32.54 -1.25
C THR A 469 1.61 -31.81 0.03
N VAL A 470 0.62 -30.94 -0.07
CA VAL A 470 -0.01 -30.25 1.06
C VAL A 470 -1.46 -30.67 1.15
N GLN A 471 -1.82 -31.36 2.23
CA GLN A 471 -3.19 -31.80 2.49
C GLN A 471 -3.84 -30.90 3.54
N VAL A 472 -5.04 -30.41 3.26
CA VAL A 472 -5.85 -29.60 4.18
C VAL A 472 -7.06 -30.41 4.61
N THR A 473 -7.17 -30.68 5.90
CA THR A 473 -8.31 -31.41 6.50
C THR A 473 -9.16 -30.45 7.32
N GLY A 474 -10.48 -30.48 7.11
CA GLY A 474 -11.44 -29.71 7.89
C GLY A 474 -11.78 -30.38 9.19
N ASP A 475 -11.27 -29.92 10.33
CA ASP A 475 -11.54 -30.52 11.65
C ASP A 475 -12.87 -30.04 12.21
N THR A 476 -13.07 -28.74 12.28
CA THR A 476 -14.33 -28.10 12.64
C THR A 476 -14.61 -27.01 11.62
N ILE A 477 -15.70 -27.14 10.88
CA ILE A 477 -16.08 -26.19 9.85
C ILE A 477 -17.43 -25.57 10.22
N THR A 478 -17.40 -24.27 10.51
CA THR A 478 -18.56 -23.46 10.92
C THR A 478 -18.79 -22.27 10.01
N GLN A 479 -17.75 -21.86 9.24
CA GLN A 479 -17.75 -20.68 8.36
C GLN A 479 -17.57 -21.03 6.87
N GLY A 480 -17.75 -22.31 6.52
CA GLY A 480 -17.74 -22.73 5.12
C GLY A 480 -16.46 -23.41 4.65
N GLY A 481 -15.38 -23.36 5.41
CA GLY A 481 -14.14 -24.09 5.16
C GLY A 481 -13.32 -23.57 3.97
N HIS A 482 -13.51 -22.32 3.55
CA HIS A 482 -12.68 -21.70 2.54
C HIS A 482 -11.32 -21.32 3.11
N TYR A 483 -10.29 -21.48 2.31
CA TYR A 483 -8.92 -21.13 2.67
C TYR A 483 -8.11 -20.70 1.44
N ASP A 484 -7.06 -19.87 1.70
CA ASP A 484 -6.15 -19.32 0.70
C ASP A 484 -4.71 -19.52 1.14
N PHE A 485 -3.88 -20.04 0.24
CA PHE A 485 -2.43 -20.11 0.39
C PHE A 485 -1.77 -18.97 -0.37
N TYR A 486 -0.81 -18.30 0.27
CA TYR A 486 0.04 -17.29 -0.37
C TYR A 486 1.51 -17.64 -0.16
N ALA A 487 2.22 -17.95 -1.24
CA ALA A 487 3.68 -18.08 -1.21
C ALA A 487 4.29 -16.67 -1.18
N TRP A 488 4.97 -16.32 -0.09
CA TRP A 488 5.49 -14.98 0.11
C TRP A 488 7.01 -14.89 0.04
N TYR A 489 7.71 -16.03 0.09
CA TYR A 489 9.15 -16.09 -0.09
C TYR A 489 9.55 -17.44 -0.66
N SER A 490 10.29 -17.42 -1.75
CA SER A 490 10.84 -18.65 -2.33
C SER A 490 12.17 -18.33 -3.01
N VAL A 491 13.26 -18.87 -2.45
CA VAL A 491 14.60 -18.76 -3.01
C VAL A 491 15.28 -20.13 -2.88
N LEU A 492 15.48 -20.81 -3.99
CA LEU A 492 16.10 -22.13 -4.06
C LEU A 492 17.34 -22.09 -4.92
N GLY A 493 18.48 -22.39 -4.29
CA GLY A 493 19.77 -22.49 -4.91
C GLY A 493 20.39 -21.19 -5.40
N THR A 494 21.59 -21.30 -5.92
CA THR A 494 22.39 -20.17 -6.41
C THR A 494 21.77 -19.39 -7.59
N ALA A 495 20.73 -19.95 -8.21
CA ALA A 495 19.97 -19.32 -9.27
C ALA A 495 18.71 -18.60 -8.77
N GLY A 496 18.41 -18.67 -7.46
CA GLY A 496 17.24 -18.02 -6.87
C GLY A 496 15.91 -18.49 -7.46
N LEU A 497 15.77 -19.81 -7.68
CA LEU A 497 14.54 -20.37 -8.25
C LEU A 497 13.42 -20.39 -7.21
N SER A 498 12.18 -20.32 -7.66
CA SER A 498 10.98 -20.47 -6.82
C SER A 498 10.39 -21.89 -6.91
N ALA A 499 9.62 -22.26 -5.88
CA ALA A 499 8.71 -23.39 -5.91
C ALA A 499 7.27 -22.83 -6.04
N ASP A 500 6.67 -23.09 -7.19
CA ASP A 500 5.34 -22.59 -7.50
C ASP A 500 4.28 -23.68 -7.26
N TRP A 501 3.05 -23.28 -6.89
CA TRP A 501 1.93 -24.20 -6.88
C TRP A 501 1.71 -24.81 -8.26
N ASP A 502 1.45 -26.12 -8.31
CA ASP A 502 1.26 -26.85 -9.57
C ASP A 502 -0.08 -26.53 -10.24
N THR A 503 -1.06 -26.09 -9.45
CA THR A 503 -2.39 -25.67 -9.91
C THR A 503 -2.79 -24.33 -9.32
N PRO A 504 -2.00 -23.26 -9.56
CA PRO A 504 -2.22 -21.99 -8.89
C PRO A 504 -3.57 -21.39 -9.28
N ASP A 505 -4.20 -20.73 -8.31
CA ASP A 505 -5.29 -19.79 -8.57
C ASP A 505 -4.66 -18.48 -9.06
N PRO A 506 -4.92 -18.04 -10.30
CA PRO A 506 -4.31 -16.85 -10.84
C PRO A 506 -4.90 -15.55 -10.28
N SER A 507 -5.94 -15.61 -9.45
CA SER A 507 -6.61 -14.47 -8.85
C SER A 507 -6.01 -14.10 -7.48
N GLN A 508 -6.44 -12.97 -6.91
CA GLN A 508 -6.10 -12.52 -5.55
C GLN A 508 -4.59 -12.30 -5.31
N VAL A 509 -3.84 -11.91 -6.35
CA VAL A 509 -2.38 -11.70 -6.26
C VAL A 509 -1.99 -10.21 -6.29
N ILE A 510 -2.90 -9.33 -5.89
CA ILE A 510 -2.57 -7.92 -5.65
C ILE A 510 -1.54 -7.84 -4.51
N SER A 511 -0.41 -7.17 -4.77
CA SER A 511 0.61 -7.02 -3.73
C SER A 511 0.18 -6.02 -2.65
N ILE A 512 0.47 -6.35 -1.39
CA ILE A 512 0.23 -5.50 -0.23
C ILE A 512 1.21 -4.30 -0.28
N PRO A 513 0.75 -3.06 0.06
CA PRO A 513 -0.55 -2.68 0.63
C PRO A 513 -1.64 -2.29 -0.41
N GLY A 514 -1.67 -2.91 -1.59
CA GLY A 514 -2.64 -2.61 -2.64
C GLY A 514 -4.07 -3.03 -2.32
N THR A 515 -4.28 -3.84 -1.31
CA THR A 515 -5.62 -4.27 -0.87
C THR A 515 -6.24 -3.36 0.20
N ALA A 516 -5.59 -2.24 0.59
CA ALA A 516 -6.17 -1.21 1.45
C ALA A 516 -7.50 -0.67 0.90
N ASN A 517 -8.39 -0.21 1.81
CA ASN A 517 -9.74 0.22 1.42
C ASN A 517 -9.75 1.55 0.66
N HIS A 518 -8.87 2.47 1.03
CA HIS A 518 -8.88 3.83 0.49
C HIS A 518 -7.76 4.08 -0.52
N THR A 519 -6.83 3.16 -0.75
CA THR A 519 -5.86 3.27 -1.84
C THR A 519 -6.52 3.06 -3.19
N THR A 520 -6.00 3.75 -4.22
CA THR A 520 -6.30 3.44 -5.61
C THR A 520 -5.20 2.53 -6.16
N THR A 521 -5.55 1.28 -6.43
CA THR A 521 -4.63 0.27 -6.96
C THR A 521 -4.69 0.25 -8.48
N VAL A 522 -3.52 0.27 -9.12
CA VAL A 522 -3.40 0.49 -10.55
C VAL A 522 -2.74 -0.70 -11.24
N GLY A 523 -3.47 -1.33 -12.15
CA GLY A 523 -2.95 -2.36 -13.05
C GLY A 523 -2.22 -1.77 -14.26
N ALA A 524 -1.52 -2.61 -15.00
CA ALA A 524 -0.66 -2.21 -16.12
C ALA A 524 -1.17 -2.69 -17.47
N TYR A 525 -1.24 -1.78 -18.46
CA TYR A 525 -1.40 -2.16 -19.85
C TYR A 525 -0.19 -1.71 -20.70
N LYS A 526 -0.04 -2.29 -21.90
CA LYS A 526 1.10 -2.06 -22.80
C LYS A 526 0.89 -0.82 -23.65
N THR A 527 1.89 0.06 -23.68
CA THR A 527 1.89 1.23 -24.58
C THR A 527 2.98 1.14 -25.64
N LYS A 528 4.07 0.44 -25.34
CA LYS A 528 5.21 0.34 -26.24
C LYS A 528 5.96 -0.97 -25.99
N GLN A 529 6.33 -1.67 -27.05
CA GLN A 529 7.12 -2.90 -26.97
C GLN A 529 8.47 -2.78 -27.68
N THR A 530 8.69 -1.72 -28.48
CA THR A 530 9.92 -1.53 -29.26
C THR A 530 10.51 -0.15 -29.04
N TRP A 531 11.83 -0.05 -29.03
CA TRP A 531 12.56 1.23 -28.91
C TRP A 531 13.93 1.14 -29.58
N THR A 532 14.61 2.28 -29.68
CA THR A 532 16.00 2.38 -30.10
C THR A 532 16.80 2.87 -28.92
N ASN A 533 17.87 2.14 -28.56
CA ASN A 533 18.70 2.46 -27.41
C ASN A 533 19.72 3.58 -27.69
N ILE A 534 20.54 3.91 -26.70
CA ILE A 534 21.61 4.92 -26.77
C ILE A 534 22.65 4.62 -27.87
N ASP A 535 22.88 3.36 -28.23
CA ASP A 535 23.82 2.94 -29.26
C ASP A 535 23.21 2.99 -30.68
N GLY A 536 21.92 3.29 -30.80
CA GLY A 536 21.17 3.30 -32.05
C GLY A 536 20.63 1.94 -32.47
N ASP A 537 20.72 0.94 -31.60
CA ASP A 537 20.25 -0.41 -31.86
C ASP A 537 18.76 -0.54 -31.55
N PRO A 538 17.98 -1.25 -32.40
CA PRO A 538 16.58 -1.53 -32.12
C PRO A 538 16.42 -2.68 -31.13
N PHE A 539 15.57 -2.48 -30.12
CA PHE A 539 15.22 -3.47 -29.12
C PHE A 539 13.70 -3.66 -29.03
N GLN A 540 13.30 -4.83 -28.52
CA GLN A 540 11.90 -5.10 -28.18
C GLN A 540 11.80 -6.01 -26.96
N TRP A 541 10.77 -5.83 -26.18
CA TRP A 541 10.31 -6.83 -25.23
C TRP A 541 9.41 -7.86 -25.89
N VAL A 542 9.59 -9.12 -25.53
CA VAL A 542 8.71 -10.22 -25.96
C VAL A 542 7.71 -10.45 -24.83
N ASP A 543 6.54 -9.86 -24.97
CA ASP A 543 5.39 -10.12 -24.12
C ASP A 543 4.19 -10.55 -24.98
N ALA A 544 3.38 -11.47 -24.45
CA ALA A 544 2.19 -11.95 -25.14
C ALA A 544 1.15 -10.83 -25.34
N GLY A 545 0.42 -10.85 -26.45
CA GLY A 545 -0.60 -9.86 -26.77
C GLY A 545 -0.06 -8.60 -27.48
N LEU A 546 -0.95 -7.67 -27.75
CA LEU A 546 -0.71 -6.47 -28.54
C LEU A 546 -0.49 -5.24 -27.63
N VAL A 547 0.00 -4.16 -28.22
CA VAL A 547 -0.10 -2.83 -27.61
C VAL A 547 -1.58 -2.52 -27.31
N ASN A 548 -1.84 -1.89 -26.19
CA ASN A 548 -3.15 -1.65 -25.57
C ASN A 548 -3.77 -2.84 -24.83
N ASP A 549 -3.18 -4.04 -24.88
CA ASP A 549 -3.61 -5.18 -24.07
C ASP A 549 -3.03 -5.12 -22.66
N ILE A 550 -3.62 -5.86 -21.72
CA ILE A 550 -3.09 -5.99 -20.34
C ILE A 550 -1.66 -6.52 -20.39
N ALA A 551 -0.78 -6.02 -19.54
CA ALA A 551 0.56 -6.57 -19.43
C ALA A 551 0.52 -7.95 -18.75
N SER A 552 1.31 -8.90 -19.28
CA SER A 552 1.26 -10.30 -18.85
C SER A 552 1.63 -10.50 -17.37
N PHE A 553 2.31 -9.51 -16.76
CA PHE A 553 2.72 -9.53 -15.37
C PHE A 553 1.72 -8.85 -14.42
N SER A 554 0.79 -8.01 -14.92
CA SER A 554 -0.09 -7.20 -14.07
C SER A 554 -0.96 -8.05 -13.16
N SER A 555 -0.78 -7.93 -11.84
CA SER A 555 -1.51 -8.70 -10.85
C SER A 555 -3.02 -8.47 -10.93
N PRO A 556 -3.84 -9.52 -11.04
CA PRO A 556 -5.28 -9.43 -10.94
C PRO A 556 -5.78 -9.49 -9.50
N GLY A 557 -6.96 -8.93 -9.28
CA GLY A 557 -7.74 -9.15 -8.07
C GLY A 557 -8.62 -10.42 -8.14
N PRO A 558 -9.68 -10.47 -7.33
CA PRO A 558 -10.08 -9.47 -6.32
C PRO A 558 -9.16 -9.47 -5.09
N THR A 559 -9.51 -8.70 -4.05
CA THR A 559 -8.94 -8.94 -2.70
C THR A 559 -9.50 -10.25 -2.14
N ARG A 560 -8.86 -10.79 -1.08
CA ARG A 560 -9.33 -12.03 -0.45
C ARG A 560 -10.75 -11.91 0.14
N ASP A 561 -11.14 -10.73 0.58
CA ASP A 561 -12.50 -10.40 1.04
C ASP A 561 -13.48 -10.06 -0.12
N GLY A 562 -13.04 -10.21 -1.38
CA GLY A 562 -13.88 -10.11 -2.58
C GLY A 562 -14.08 -8.71 -3.14
N ARG A 563 -13.38 -7.67 -2.64
CA ARG A 563 -13.44 -6.32 -3.23
C ARG A 563 -12.74 -6.29 -4.58
N LEU A 564 -13.29 -5.51 -5.51
CA LEU A 564 -12.70 -5.30 -6.82
C LEU A 564 -11.33 -4.60 -6.71
N LYS A 565 -10.31 -5.21 -7.25
CA LYS A 565 -8.96 -4.69 -7.49
C LYS A 565 -8.41 -5.26 -8.80
N PRO A 566 -7.52 -4.51 -9.51
CA PRO A 566 -7.24 -3.09 -9.34
C PRO A 566 -8.48 -2.25 -9.60
N GLU A 567 -8.53 -0.99 -9.16
CA GLU A 567 -9.66 -0.12 -9.51
C GLU A 567 -9.57 0.38 -10.95
N ILE A 568 -8.36 0.55 -11.47
CA ILE A 568 -8.14 1.12 -12.80
C ILE A 568 -6.82 0.62 -13.39
N THR A 569 -6.64 0.75 -14.69
CA THR A 569 -5.37 0.48 -15.34
C THR A 569 -4.78 1.73 -15.99
N ALA A 570 -3.45 1.79 -15.98
CA ALA A 570 -2.68 2.81 -16.66
C ALA A 570 -1.53 2.17 -17.46
N PRO A 571 -0.85 2.91 -18.33
CA PRO A 571 0.30 2.42 -19.05
C PRO A 571 1.36 1.83 -18.10
N GLY A 572 1.82 0.62 -18.32
CA GLY A 572 2.79 -0.07 -17.46
C GLY A 572 3.86 -0.86 -18.22
N MET A 573 3.92 -0.77 -19.52
CA MET A 573 4.98 -1.39 -20.31
C MET A 573 5.46 -0.48 -21.41
N GLY A 574 6.75 -0.30 -21.50
CA GLY A 574 7.39 0.52 -22.51
C GLY A 574 7.51 1.98 -22.14
N ILE A 575 8.02 2.22 -20.94
CA ILE A 575 7.99 3.51 -20.33
C ILE A 575 9.33 4.15 -20.26
N VAL A 576 9.37 5.37 -20.72
CA VAL A 576 10.58 6.18 -20.69
C VAL A 576 10.44 7.26 -19.64
N SER A 577 11.40 7.31 -18.73
CA SER A 577 11.48 8.32 -17.67
C SER A 577 12.93 8.52 -17.22
N ALA A 578 13.14 9.36 -16.21
CA ALA A 578 14.45 9.77 -15.71
C ALA A 578 15.34 8.56 -15.33
N LEU A 579 16.59 8.61 -15.73
CA LEU A 579 17.65 7.68 -15.35
C LEU A 579 18.50 8.33 -14.26
N SER A 580 18.57 7.73 -13.08
CA SER A 580 19.45 8.21 -12.01
C SER A 580 20.93 8.19 -12.42
N GLY A 581 21.65 9.26 -12.16
CA GLY A 581 23.09 9.34 -12.33
C GLY A 581 23.89 8.46 -11.35
N ASP A 582 23.23 7.97 -10.29
CA ASP A 582 23.83 7.08 -9.30
C ASP A 582 23.82 5.61 -9.73
N VAL A 583 23.03 5.23 -10.77
CA VAL A 583 23.07 3.88 -11.31
C VAL A 583 24.48 3.53 -11.78
N PRO A 584 25.07 2.41 -11.31
CA PRO A 584 26.45 2.11 -11.61
C PRO A 584 26.75 2.02 -13.12
N ALA A 585 27.87 2.60 -13.54
CA ALA A 585 28.31 2.54 -14.93
C ALA A 585 28.55 1.11 -15.43
N SER A 586 28.73 0.14 -14.53
CA SER A 586 28.77 -1.30 -14.87
C SER A 586 27.41 -1.82 -15.37
N GLU A 587 26.31 -1.16 -15.03
CA GLU A 587 24.95 -1.53 -15.45
C GLU A 587 24.54 -0.80 -16.74
N VAL A 588 24.71 0.50 -16.81
CA VAL A 588 24.20 1.35 -17.93
C VAL A 588 25.30 1.80 -18.89
N GLY A 589 26.56 1.65 -18.51
CA GLY A 589 27.70 1.98 -19.37
C GLY A 589 27.95 0.97 -20.50
N VAL A 590 29.00 1.19 -21.28
CA VAL A 590 29.34 0.30 -22.41
C VAL A 590 29.62 -1.14 -21.93
N GLY A 591 28.79 -2.08 -22.39
CA GLY A 591 28.81 -3.48 -21.99
C GLY A 591 28.00 -3.81 -20.72
N GLY A 592 27.35 -2.84 -20.12
CA GLY A 592 26.45 -3.04 -18.98
C GLY A 592 25.16 -3.76 -19.38
N ALA A 593 24.58 -4.51 -18.42
CA ALA A 593 23.41 -5.34 -18.67
C ALA A 593 22.16 -4.51 -18.98
N SER A 594 22.01 -3.35 -18.36
CA SER A 594 20.88 -2.43 -18.52
C SER A 594 21.09 -1.37 -19.62
N ARG A 595 22.27 -1.32 -20.27
CA ARG A 595 22.53 -0.38 -21.36
C ARG A 595 21.53 -0.42 -22.50
N PRO A 596 20.98 -1.58 -22.90
CA PRO A 596 19.92 -1.64 -23.92
C PRO A 596 18.66 -0.84 -23.57
N LEU A 597 18.42 -0.53 -22.31
CA LEU A 597 17.27 0.19 -21.82
C LEU A 597 17.48 1.72 -21.86
N VAL A 598 18.74 2.20 -21.93
CA VAL A 598 19.05 3.63 -21.94
C VAL A 598 18.63 4.25 -23.27
N GLN A 599 17.90 5.37 -23.20
CA GLN A 599 17.42 6.10 -24.37
C GLN A 599 18.55 6.89 -25.07
N GLN A 600 18.27 7.37 -26.27
CA GLN A 600 19.26 8.08 -27.12
C GLN A 600 19.79 9.39 -26.54
N ASP A 601 19.12 9.96 -25.53
CA ASP A 601 19.60 11.15 -24.82
C ASP A 601 20.61 10.83 -23.71
N GLY A 602 20.64 9.58 -23.23
CA GLY A 602 21.58 9.13 -22.20
C GLY A 602 21.20 9.49 -20.76
N VAL A 603 20.07 10.19 -20.57
CA VAL A 603 19.57 10.65 -19.25
C VAL A 603 18.19 10.09 -18.92
N HIS A 604 17.61 9.32 -19.82
CA HIS A 604 16.37 8.57 -19.62
C HIS A 604 16.57 7.10 -19.98
N TRP A 605 15.75 6.24 -19.41
CA TRP A 605 15.71 4.82 -19.76
C TRP A 605 14.27 4.29 -19.82
N ILE A 606 14.10 3.12 -20.44
CA ILE A 606 12.81 2.50 -20.67
C ILE A 606 12.68 1.24 -19.80
N LEU A 607 11.63 1.17 -19.02
CA LEU A 607 11.38 0.07 -18.10
C LEU A 607 9.97 -0.53 -18.24
N LEU A 608 9.54 -1.52 -17.43
CA LEU A 608 8.24 -2.19 -17.43
C LEU A 608 7.81 -2.68 -16.04
N GLY A 609 6.51 -2.70 -15.73
CA GLY A 609 5.91 -3.12 -14.44
C GLY A 609 4.72 -2.24 -14.03
N THR A 610 3.94 -2.66 -13.05
CA THR A 610 2.83 -1.88 -12.49
C THR A 610 3.31 -0.67 -11.69
N SER A 611 4.58 -0.64 -11.27
CA SER A 611 5.21 0.47 -10.57
C SER A 611 5.17 1.80 -11.30
N PHE A 612 5.01 1.77 -12.61
CA PHE A 612 4.92 3.01 -13.39
C PHE A 612 3.52 3.25 -13.96
N SER A 613 2.61 2.30 -13.77
CA SER A 613 1.18 2.57 -13.92
C SER A 613 0.68 3.46 -12.78
N ALA A 614 1.07 3.15 -11.55
CA ALA A 614 0.69 3.92 -10.37
C ALA A 614 1.10 5.40 -10.46
N PRO A 615 2.34 5.80 -10.80
CA PRO A 615 2.74 7.20 -10.86
C PRO A 615 2.00 8.02 -11.92
N HIS A 616 1.47 7.41 -12.98
CA HIS A 616 0.57 8.11 -13.92
C HIS A 616 -0.70 8.57 -13.24
N VAL A 617 -1.30 7.69 -12.45
CA VAL A 617 -2.51 7.98 -11.68
C VAL A 617 -2.22 8.94 -10.54
N THR A 618 -1.07 8.79 -9.87
CA THR A 618 -0.63 9.71 -8.81
C THR A 618 -0.47 11.13 -9.35
N GLY A 619 0.19 11.28 -10.50
CA GLY A 619 0.34 12.58 -11.16
C GLY A 619 -1.01 13.15 -11.62
N ALA A 620 -1.92 12.33 -12.16
CA ALA A 620 -3.27 12.76 -12.51
C ALA A 620 -4.07 13.24 -11.29
N PHE A 621 -3.94 12.57 -10.15
CA PHE A 621 -4.58 13.03 -8.91
C PHE A 621 -3.95 14.33 -8.40
N ALA A 622 -2.64 14.50 -8.49
CA ALA A 622 -1.98 15.76 -8.15
C ALA A 622 -2.47 16.91 -9.04
N GLN A 623 -2.69 16.67 -10.35
CA GLN A 623 -3.32 17.65 -11.24
C GLN A 623 -4.72 18.05 -10.75
N MET A 624 -5.56 17.05 -10.38
CA MET A 624 -6.92 17.31 -9.90
C MET A 624 -6.95 18.02 -8.54
N LEU A 625 -6.04 17.67 -7.64
CA LEU A 625 -5.89 18.32 -6.33
C LEU A 625 -5.41 19.76 -6.47
N GLY A 626 -4.54 20.07 -7.43
CA GLY A 626 -4.15 21.45 -7.75
C GLY A 626 -5.33 22.31 -8.21
N VAL A 627 -6.35 21.73 -8.84
CA VAL A 627 -7.59 22.41 -9.22
C VAL A 627 -8.60 22.46 -8.06
N ASN A 628 -8.72 21.37 -7.31
CA ASN A 628 -9.62 21.31 -6.15
C ASN A 628 -8.97 20.57 -4.97
N PRO A 629 -8.33 21.28 -4.05
CA PRO A 629 -7.61 20.68 -2.91
C PRO A 629 -8.53 20.06 -1.85
N ASN A 630 -9.84 20.17 -1.99
CA ASN A 630 -10.81 19.61 -1.03
C ASN A 630 -11.33 18.23 -1.43
N LEU A 631 -10.86 17.65 -2.53
CA LEU A 631 -11.22 16.28 -2.91
C LEU A 631 -10.56 15.28 -1.96
N ASP A 632 -11.30 14.27 -1.56
CA ASP A 632 -10.74 13.11 -0.83
C ASP A 632 -10.41 11.95 -1.78
N ALA A 633 -9.74 10.93 -1.26
CA ALA A 633 -9.32 9.77 -2.05
C ALA A 633 -10.49 9.03 -2.74
N VAL A 634 -11.65 8.95 -2.09
CA VAL A 634 -12.83 8.29 -2.65
C VAL A 634 -13.42 9.08 -3.82
N GLN A 635 -13.44 10.40 -3.71
CA GLN A 635 -13.91 11.29 -4.76
C GLN A 635 -12.96 11.27 -5.97
N LEU A 636 -11.65 11.34 -5.73
CA LEU A 636 -10.63 11.23 -6.77
C LEU A 636 -10.73 9.89 -7.52
N ARG A 637 -10.79 8.79 -6.77
CA ARG A 637 -11.00 7.45 -7.33
C ARG A 637 -12.30 7.37 -8.13
N THR A 638 -13.40 7.92 -7.62
CA THR A 638 -14.69 7.93 -8.30
C THR A 638 -14.64 8.72 -9.61
N LEU A 639 -13.93 9.85 -9.64
CA LEU A 639 -13.75 10.62 -10.88
C LEU A 639 -13.07 9.77 -11.95
N LEU A 640 -11.94 9.14 -11.64
CA LEU A 640 -11.23 8.31 -12.62
C LEU A 640 -12.02 7.05 -13.01
N THR A 641 -12.61 6.34 -12.05
CA THR A 641 -13.30 5.07 -12.35
C THR A 641 -14.61 5.26 -13.08
N SER A 642 -15.36 6.34 -12.79
CA SER A 642 -16.63 6.63 -13.49
C SER A 642 -16.44 7.17 -14.91
N THR A 643 -15.23 7.58 -15.27
CA THR A 643 -14.89 8.13 -16.58
C THR A 643 -13.85 7.29 -17.33
N ALA A 644 -13.51 6.13 -16.78
CA ALA A 644 -12.54 5.23 -17.37
C ALA A 644 -12.94 4.84 -18.81
N SER A 645 -11.98 4.84 -19.70
CA SER A 645 -12.22 4.43 -21.08
C SER A 645 -12.16 2.91 -21.24
N THR A 646 -13.00 2.37 -22.11
CA THR A 646 -13.05 0.94 -22.45
C THR A 646 -12.83 0.72 -23.93
N ASP A 647 -12.27 -0.44 -24.26
CA ASP A 647 -12.04 -0.86 -25.65
C ASP A 647 -12.17 -2.38 -25.82
N ALA A 648 -11.84 -2.88 -26.99
CA ALA A 648 -11.93 -4.31 -27.28
C ALA A 648 -11.02 -5.19 -26.39
N PHE A 649 -9.98 -4.63 -25.78
CA PHE A 649 -9.11 -5.36 -24.85
C PHE A 649 -9.72 -5.40 -23.45
N THR A 650 -10.22 -4.28 -22.96
CA THR A 650 -10.84 -4.20 -21.62
C THR A 650 -12.09 -5.05 -21.49
N GLU A 651 -12.80 -5.25 -22.61
CA GLU A 651 -14.02 -6.06 -22.69
C GLU A 651 -13.75 -7.52 -23.14
N ALA A 652 -12.48 -7.87 -23.40
CA ALA A 652 -12.12 -9.23 -23.80
C ALA A 652 -12.19 -10.17 -22.56
N GLY A 653 -13.08 -11.15 -22.61
CA GLY A 653 -13.27 -12.14 -21.54
C GLY A 653 -14.43 -11.80 -20.61
N ALA A 654 -14.40 -10.71 -19.89
CA ALA A 654 -15.47 -10.23 -19.01
C ALA A 654 -15.65 -8.71 -19.18
N PRO A 655 -16.88 -8.19 -19.17
CA PRO A 655 -17.09 -6.76 -19.23
C PRO A 655 -16.50 -6.05 -17.98
N THR A 656 -16.08 -4.80 -18.14
CA THR A 656 -15.70 -3.95 -17.02
C THR A 656 -16.92 -3.55 -16.18
N PRO A 657 -16.78 -3.41 -14.83
CA PRO A 657 -15.54 -3.61 -14.08
C PRO A 657 -15.22 -5.11 -13.88
N ASN A 658 -13.94 -5.45 -14.00
CA ASN A 658 -13.43 -6.80 -13.77
C ASN A 658 -12.06 -6.79 -13.06
N ASN A 659 -11.61 -7.94 -12.60
CA ASN A 659 -10.41 -8.05 -11.76
C ASN A 659 -9.08 -7.89 -12.51
N ASP A 660 -9.09 -7.78 -13.84
CA ASP A 660 -7.90 -7.51 -14.64
C ASP A 660 -7.73 -6.01 -14.93
N TRP A 661 -8.83 -5.37 -15.31
CA TRP A 661 -8.85 -4.00 -15.81
C TRP A 661 -9.45 -2.99 -14.81
N GLY A 662 -10.05 -3.46 -13.73
CA GLY A 662 -10.89 -2.60 -12.90
C GLY A 662 -12.04 -2.02 -13.71
N TYR A 663 -12.23 -0.71 -13.60
CA TYR A 663 -13.24 0.01 -14.39
C TYR A 663 -12.80 0.32 -15.85
N GLY A 664 -11.53 0.03 -16.21
CA GLY A 664 -10.97 0.28 -17.52
C GLY A 664 -9.65 1.03 -17.49
N LYS A 665 -9.35 1.77 -18.53
CA LYS A 665 -8.14 2.57 -18.69
C LYS A 665 -8.38 4.01 -18.21
N VAL A 666 -7.38 4.61 -17.58
CA VAL A 666 -7.41 6.02 -17.17
C VAL A 666 -7.67 6.93 -18.35
N ASP A 667 -8.61 7.86 -18.18
CA ASP A 667 -8.95 8.94 -19.12
C ASP A 667 -8.96 10.27 -18.35
N VAL A 668 -7.83 10.95 -18.33
CA VAL A 668 -7.66 12.20 -17.57
C VAL A 668 -8.54 13.32 -18.10
N PRO A 669 -8.67 13.55 -19.42
CA PRO A 669 -9.59 14.54 -19.95
C PRO A 669 -11.04 14.34 -19.52
N ALA A 670 -11.54 13.12 -19.59
CA ALA A 670 -12.91 12.81 -19.16
C ALA A 670 -13.11 13.02 -17.66
N ALA A 671 -12.09 12.67 -16.84
CA ALA A 671 -12.12 12.93 -15.41
C ALA A 671 -12.11 14.43 -15.05
N PHE A 672 -11.31 15.23 -15.77
CA PHE A 672 -11.32 16.70 -15.63
C PHE A 672 -12.65 17.30 -16.08
N GLU A 673 -13.21 16.83 -17.17
CA GLU A 673 -14.53 17.27 -17.59
C GLU A 673 -15.59 16.98 -16.53
N ALA A 674 -15.53 15.80 -15.87
CA ALA A 674 -16.41 15.44 -14.77
C ALA A 674 -16.13 16.27 -13.51
N LEU A 675 -14.86 16.56 -13.19
CA LEU A 675 -14.46 17.39 -12.07
C LEU A 675 -15.01 18.81 -12.22
N ILE A 676 -14.80 19.44 -13.39
CA ILE A 676 -15.22 20.83 -13.63
C ILE A 676 -16.73 20.95 -13.73
N LYS A 677 -17.41 19.95 -14.27
CA LYS A 677 -18.88 19.90 -14.23
C LYS A 677 -19.45 19.86 -12.81
N ARG A 678 -18.67 19.43 -11.82
CA ARG A 678 -19.01 19.46 -10.40
C ARG A 678 -18.66 20.77 -9.68
N ILE A 679 -17.78 21.60 -10.27
CA ILE A 679 -17.47 22.95 -9.79
C ILE A 679 -18.29 23.90 -10.66
N PRO A 680 -19.42 24.43 -10.20
CA PRO A 680 -20.14 25.41 -10.99
C PRO A 680 -19.28 26.68 -11.07
N ASP A 681 -18.82 27.01 -12.26
CA ASP A 681 -18.25 28.31 -12.58
C ASP A 681 -19.38 29.33 -12.66
N LEU A 682 -19.98 29.61 -11.47
CA LEU A 682 -21.17 30.41 -11.34
C LEU A 682 -20.80 31.85 -11.00
N THR A 683 -20.48 32.61 -12.03
CA THR A 683 -20.46 34.06 -11.87
C THR A 683 -21.89 34.59 -12.00
N MET A 684 -22.54 34.89 -10.88
CA MET A 684 -23.87 35.47 -10.85
C MET A 684 -23.80 37.01 -10.83
N ALA A 685 -24.41 37.65 -11.80
CA ALA A 685 -24.65 39.08 -11.77
C ALA A 685 -26.10 39.33 -11.30
N MET A 686 -26.26 40.13 -10.25
CA MET A 686 -27.56 40.50 -9.70
C MET A 686 -27.84 41.99 -9.97
N ASP A 687 -29.09 42.31 -10.36
CA ASP A 687 -29.59 43.68 -10.43
C ASP A 687 -30.95 43.79 -9.74
N ALA A 688 -31.61 44.93 -9.85
CA ALA A 688 -32.90 45.16 -9.18
C ALA A 688 -34.08 44.35 -9.76
N THR A 689 -33.87 43.62 -10.85
CA THR A 689 -34.90 42.84 -11.53
C THR A 689 -34.71 41.31 -11.47
N GLY A 690 -33.53 40.86 -11.03
CA GLY A 690 -33.21 39.42 -10.92
C GLY A 690 -31.72 39.14 -11.07
N GLY A 691 -31.39 37.91 -11.33
CA GLY A 691 -30.00 37.45 -11.53
C GLY A 691 -29.82 36.74 -12.87
N MET A 692 -28.63 36.84 -13.38
CA MET A 692 -28.15 36.03 -14.51
C MET A 692 -26.79 35.47 -14.20
N TRP A 693 -26.44 34.36 -14.81
CA TRP A 693 -25.16 33.69 -14.66
C TRP A 693 -24.67 33.08 -15.97
N THR A 694 -23.40 32.71 -16.01
CA THR A 694 -22.86 31.98 -17.15
C THR A 694 -23.44 30.55 -17.11
N GLY A 695 -24.15 30.15 -18.18
CA GLY A 695 -24.81 28.86 -18.23
C GLY A 695 -23.83 27.67 -18.20
N ILE A 696 -24.17 26.61 -17.51
CA ILE A 696 -23.44 25.36 -17.51
C ILE A 696 -23.71 24.64 -18.83
N SER A 697 -22.69 24.37 -19.64
CA SER A 697 -22.82 23.87 -21.03
C SER A 697 -23.55 22.52 -21.14
N THR A 698 -23.67 21.78 -20.05
CA THR A 698 -24.30 20.44 -20.00
C THR A 698 -25.66 20.43 -19.29
N ALA A 699 -26.05 21.52 -18.62
CA ALA A 699 -27.35 21.60 -17.99
C ALA A 699 -28.45 21.84 -19.07
N THR A 700 -29.54 21.11 -18.94
CA THR A 700 -30.73 21.31 -19.79
C THR A 700 -31.67 22.35 -19.20
N THR A 701 -31.68 22.47 -17.89
CA THR A 701 -32.42 23.47 -17.12
C THR A 701 -31.68 23.82 -15.83
N TYR A 702 -32.19 24.84 -15.11
CA TYR A 702 -31.60 25.31 -13.88
C TYR A 702 -32.66 25.43 -12.78
N ASN A 703 -32.24 25.18 -11.53
CA ASN A 703 -33.02 25.50 -10.34
C ASN A 703 -32.33 26.62 -9.56
N VAL A 704 -33.11 27.52 -8.99
CA VAL A 704 -32.62 28.64 -8.19
C VAL A 704 -33.20 28.55 -6.79
N TYR A 705 -32.32 28.66 -5.81
CA TYR A 705 -32.67 28.67 -4.38
C TYR A 705 -32.36 30.02 -3.77
N ARG A 706 -33.15 30.46 -2.81
CA ARG A 706 -32.94 31.69 -2.07
C ARG A 706 -33.07 31.43 -0.56
N ALA A 707 -32.16 32.01 0.20
CA ALA A 707 -32.22 32.05 1.66
C ALA A 707 -31.88 33.45 2.18
N ASP A 708 -32.41 33.80 3.37
CA ASP A 708 -31.84 34.89 4.15
C ASP A 708 -30.43 34.48 4.62
N VAL A 709 -29.43 35.35 4.46
CA VAL A 709 -28.06 35.07 4.87
C VAL A 709 -27.95 34.68 6.35
N ALA A 710 -28.82 35.29 7.20
CA ALA A 710 -28.88 34.95 8.63
C ALA A 710 -29.44 33.54 8.94
N ALA A 711 -30.05 32.87 7.97
CA ALA A 711 -30.64 31.53 8.12
C ALA A 711 -29.69 30.43 7.61
N LEU A 712 -28.53 30.78 7.01
CA LEU A 712 -27.53 29.83 6.51
C LEU A 712 -26.75 29.24 7.69
N ASP A 713 -26.86 27.96 7.93
CA ASP A 713 -26.20 27.26 9.04
C ASP A 713 -25.24 26.14 8.59
N GLY A 714 -24.95 26.05 7.30
CA GLY A 714 -24.11 24.99 6.71
C GLY A 714 -24.91 23.74 6.30
N THR A 715 -26.13 23.58 6.76
CA THR A 715 -27.05 22.49 6.37
C THR A 715 -28.27 22.98 5.59
N PHE A 716 -28.67 24.24 5.78
CA PHE A 716 -29.74 24.88 5.06
C PHE A 716 -29.22 25.90 4.03
N PHE A 717 -29.50 25.68 2.77
CA PHE A 717 -29.00 26.48 1.63
C PHE A 717 -30.09 27.24 0.89
N GLY A 718 -31.25 27.33 1.46
CA GLY A 718 -32.38 28.07 0.92
C GLY A 718 -33.53 27.20 0.48
N THR A 719 -34.61 27.88 0.09
CA THR A 719 -35.83 27.25 -0.48
C THR A 719 -35.83 27.43 -1.99
N CYS A 720 -36.45 26.49 -2.71
CA CYS A 720 -36.63 26.63 -4.16
C CYS A 720 -37.38 27.91 -4.50
N LEU A 721 -36.78 28.77 -5.27
CA LEU A 721 -37.36 29.99 -5.80
C LEU A 721 -37.91 29.76 -7.22
N HIS A 722 -37.09 29.11 -8.07
CA HIS A 722 -37.46 28.74 -9.42
C HIS A 722 -36.96 27.33 -9.74
N SER A 723 -37.73 26.55 -10.50
CA SER A 723 -37.38 25.23 -10.98
C SER A 723 -37.47 25.13 -12.49
N GLY A 724 -36.57 24.36 -13.09
CA GLY A 724 -36.58 24.01 -14.50
C GLY A 724 -36.44 25.18 -15.47
N LEU A 725 -35.73 26.23 -15.07
CA LEU A 725 -35.46 27.38 -15.95
C LEU A 725 -34.66 26.94 -17.17
N PRO A 726 -35.14 27.24 -18.38
CA PRO A 726 -34.42 26.85 -19.61
C PRO A 726 -33.21 27.76 -19.95
N THR A 727 -33.15 28.91 -19.27
CA THR A 727 -32.11 29.94 -19.47
C THR A 727 -31.42 30.27 -18.16
N PRO A 728 -30.12 30.70 -18.19
CA PRO A 728 -29.37 31.01 -16.98
C PRO A 728 -29.71 32.42 -16.42
N ASP A 729 -31.00 32.70 -16.26
CA ASP A 729 -31.49 33.93 -15.69
C ASP A 729 -32.81 33.69 -14.93
N PHE A 730 -33.10 34.55 -13.96
CA PHE A 730 -34.36 34.49 -13.22
C PHE A 730 -34.79 35.88 -12.75
N PRO A 731 -36.11 36.14 -12.70
CA PRO A 731 -36.64 37.36 -12.08
C PRO A 731 -36.78 37.20 -10.57
N ASP A 732 -36.26 38.14 -9.79
CA ASP A 732 -36.57 38.29 -8.37
C ASP A 732 -36.60 39.78 -7.99
N ILE A 733 -37.79 40.25 -7.67
CA ILE A 733 -38.04 41.63 -7.24
C ILE A 733 -38.12 41.77 -5.73
N ALA A 734 -37.93 40.68 -4.97
CA ALA A 734 -37.97 40.71 -3.52
C ALA A 734 -36.77 41.52 -2.97
N SER A 735 -37.06 42.34 -1.96
CA SER A 735 -36.05 43.10 -1.25
C SER A 735 -35.90 42.56 0.16
N PRO A 736 -34.67 42.29 0.66
CA PRO A 736 -34.48 41.90 2.06
C PRO A 736 -34.86 43.05 3.00
N ALA A 737 -35.16 42.73 4.25
CA ALA A 737 -35.39 43.72 5.29
C ALA A 737 -34.14 44.60 5.50
N LEU A 738 -34.29 45.80 6.01
CA LEU A 738 -33.19 46.71 6.26
C LEU A 738 -32.15 46.06 7.19
N GLY A 739 -30.92 45.96 6.72
CA GLY A 739 -29.84 45.28 7.43
C GLY A 739 -29.75 43.77 7.22
N ALA A 740 -30.61 43.18 6.38
CA ALA A 740 -30.54 41.75 5.95
C ALA A 740 -30.02 41.64 4.50
N ALA A 741 -29.68 40.43 4.08
CA ALA A 741 -29.28 40.11 2.71
C ALA A 741 -29.86 38.74 2.31
N PHE A 742 -30.10 38.55 1.01
CA PHE A 742 -30.41 37.27 0.44
C PHE A 742 -29.13 36.61 -0.10
N ALA A 743 -29.04 35.28 0.08
CA ALA A 743 -28.12 34.44 -0.63
C ALA A 743 -28.87 33.63 -1.71
N TYR A 744 -28.26 33.47 -2.86
CA TYR A 744 -28.77 32.69 -3.97
C TYR A 744 -27.86 31.55 -4.29
N HIS A 745 -28.45 30.38 -4.55
CA HIS A 745 -27.75 29.21 -5.06
C HIS A 745 -28.44 28.76 -6.34
N VAL A 746 -27.63 28.36 -7.32
CA VAL A 746 -28.14 27.85 -8.59
C VAL A 746 -27.58 26.47 -8.82
N THR A 747 -28.43 25.56 -9.28
CA THR A 747 -28.01 24.21 -9.67
C THR A 747 -28.38 23.98 -11.13
N GLY A 748 -27.52 23.26 -11.87
CA GLY A 748 -27.86 22.77 -13.20
C GLY A 748 -28.61 21.45 -13.09
N VAL A 749 -29.58 21.21 -13.97
CA VAL A 749 -30.32 19.96 -14.08
C VAL A 749 -30.04 19.35 -15.46
N LYS A 750 -29.63 18.08 -15.50
CA LYS A 750 -29.45 17.32 -16.70
C LYS A 750 -30.18 15.97 -16.58
N ASP A 751 -30.96 15.61 -17.58
CA ASP A 751 -31.70 14.35 -17.62
C ASP A 751 -32.55 14.09 -16.36
N GLY A 752 -33.06 15.16 -15.75
CA GLY A 752 -33.84 15.12 -14.51
C GLY A 752 -33.00 14.96 -13.23
N ILE A 753 -31.69 14.96 -13.33
CA ILE A 753 -30.79 14.90 -12.17
C ILE A 753 -30.26 16.30 -11.86
N GLU A 754 -30.49 16.75 -10.64
CA GLU A 754 -30.02 18.05 -10.15
C GLU A 754 -28.59 17.92 -9.62
N GLY A 755 -27.72 18.87 -9.98
CA GLY A 755 -26.35 18.96 -9.48
C GLY A 755 -26.30 19.41 -8.00
N LEU A 756 -25.12 19.26 -7.40
CA LEU A 756 -24.88 19.63 -6.01
C LEU A 756 -24.83 21.15 -5.85
N ILE A 757 -25.35 21.64 -4.73
CA ILE A 757 -25.21 23.06 -4.34
C ILE A 757 -23.77 23.34 -3.90
N ARG A 758 -23.17 22.40 -3.18
CA ARG A 758 -21.83 22.54 -2.61
C ARG A 758 -21.23 21.16 -2.35
N ILE A 759 -19.92 21.11 -2.37
CA ILE A 759 -19.16 20.01 -1.79
C ILE A 759 -18.62 20.50 -0.44
N ASN A 760 -18.92 19.80 0.65
CA ASN A 760 -18.39 20.11 1.98
C ASN A 760 -16.86 19.85 2.02
N PRO A 761 -16.15 20.41 3.01
CA PRO A 761 -14.74 20.08 3.22
C PRO A 761 -14.46 18.58 3.46
N ASP A 762 -15.47 17.81 3.89
CA ASP A 762 -15.43 16.36 4.04
C ASP A 762 -15.73 15.58 2.74
N GLY A 763 -15.84 16.30 1.61
CA GLY A 763 -16.13 15.71 0.30
C GLY A 763 -17.58 15.27 0.09
N THR A 764 -18.44 15.36 1.09
CA THR A 764 -19.86 15.04 0.91
C THR A 764 -20.53 16.09 0.03
N GLY A 765 -21.16 15.63 -1.05
CA GLY A 765 -21.97 16.50 -1.88
C GLY A 765 -23.22 16.95 -1.11
N VAL A 766 -23.46 18.26 -1.07
CA VAL A 766 -24.67 18.81 -0.47
C VAL A 766 -25.73 18.99 -1.54
N LEU A 767 -26.75 18.16 -1.49
CA LEU A 767 -27.99 18.39 -2.21
C LEU A 767 -28.78 19.52 -1.54
N PRO A 768 -29.64 20.22 -2.29
CA PRO A 768 -30.59 21.15 -1.67
C PRO A 768 -31.36 20.46 -0.55
N SER A 769 -31.38 21.06 0.65
CA SER A 769 -32.16 20.54 1.78
C SER A 769 -33.65 20.47 1.46
N ASN A 770 -34.10 21.24 0.48
CA ASN A 770 -35.46 21.30 -0.06
C ASN A 770 -35.37 21.38 -1.58
N PRO A 771 -35.10 20.25 -2.30
CA PRO A 771 -34.94 20.27 -3.75
C PRO A 771 -36.18 20.86 -4.42
N CYS A 772 -35.95 21.53 -5.54
CA CYS A 772 -37.05 22.03 -6.36
C CYS A 772 -37.90 20.86 -6.89
N PRO A 773 -39.25 20.97 -6.85
CA PRO A 773 -40.13 19.93 -7.31
C PRO A 773 -39.99 19.63 -8.82
#